data_4446f593a63ae293bde036a1984cdb9d
#
_entry.id   4446f593a63ae293bde036a1984cdb9d
#
_cell.length_a   1.000
_cell.length_b   1.000
_cell.length_c   1.000
_cell.angle_alpha   90.00
_cell.angle_beta   90.00
_cell.angle_gamma   90.00
#
_symmetry.space_group_name_H-M   'P 1'
#
loop_
_entity.id
_entity.type
_entity.pdbx_description
1 polymer ?
#
loop_
_entity_poly.entity_id
_entity_poly.type
_entity_poly.pdbx_seq_one_letter_code
_entity_poly.pdbx_strand_id
1 'polypeptide(L)'
;MRKAACWIVRQRRWILALTLILAAACGVLIPGVQVNSDMTKYLPEDSQMRAGMRLMEAEFPAEEDACTVRAMFAGLSPEQREKRLEELKELPHVSSVTYAPDSPDYNQGDWALYVLTTEYGYDTPEEAELERTLREDFGASVANDDTSAPEIPLTVYAVAFGVILLILLLACDSYFEPLLFLVTIGVAVALNLGTNYFLGEISDVTAGVAAILQLALSMDYSIILMNRYRQELAVTDDRTKAMENALTASFGAIAGSGFTTIVGLLMLLFMSFQIGTDLGVVLAKGVAFSMLCVFTALPGLILMFHKAIEKTTRRRKPRPEHRRNPLQALGGFSYRFRWLIVAIFLLLFAGGYLLQGQTATVYTLSKVDPVAEIFPKENRLVLLYENRDEKAAGKIAETLSAQPAVRSAVSYAGTLGKPCTVDEMESALSAMDGGMTVPADMLQLVYYACYGPDEPPALTLAQFAVFAQDCLADPQLSGYVDEGMRAQLAGLLPLTDEKTITTPLTAPMLAGATGMDEVQITQLLKMRFGAQYTPESALSLYAFIVFLTDNVLNNPSAAAMFDEATVAALQQMRGVTDAVVSETAFTPEEMAKILPGADETALRLLYLYRASRTESDPAWTLSIGQLLDYLNAAVLNDSRFAPVLDDDLRAQITEAKRQMDEAAKQLRGKNHSRMILLTELSEESAETEAFIHDLQETCDASLSGRYYLIGASAMVDEMEQGFDRELLVITLLTAASIFLVVALTFRSLAIPALLVLIVQCGVFLTVSAVGAFGGSMYYLALLIVECILMGATIDYGILYTSYYREMRRLMGVREALAAAYRGSIHTVL
;
A
#
# COMPACT_ATOMS: atom_id res chain seq x y z
N MET A 1 7.84 -4.89 -57.02
CA MET A 1 6.43 -4.93 -56.60
C MET A 1 5.53 -5.72 -57.53
N ARG A 2 5.49 -5.45 -58.86
CA ARG A 2 4.59 -6.15 -59.79
C ARG A 2 4.72 -7.69 -59.76
N LYS A 3 5.96 -8.24 -59.65
CA LYS A 3 6.16 -9.70 -59.50
C LYS A 3 5.54 -10.26 -58.22
N ALA A 4 5.69 -9.54 -57.11
CA ALA A 4 5.10 -9.95 -55.85
C ALA A 4 3.56 -9.90 -55.87
N ALA A 5 2.98 -8.82 -56.41
CA ALA A 5 1.52 -8.72 -56.58
C ALA A 5 0.94 -9.86 -57.43
N CYS A 6 1.56 -10.15 -58.58
CA CYS A 6 1.18 -11.30 -59.44
C CYS A 6 1.27 -12.63 -58.68
N TRP A 7 2.35 -12.84 -57.90
CA TRP A 7 2.50 -14.05 -57.08
C TRP A 7 1.43 -14.18 -56.00
N ILE A 8 1.14 -13.09 -55.25
CA ILE A 8 0.07 -13.07 -54.23
C ILE A 8 -1.28 -13.40 -54.82
N VAL A 9 -1.64 -12.77 -55.93
CA VAL A 9 -2.95 -12.98 -56.60
C VAL A 9 -3.06 -14.39 -57.15
N ARG A 10 -1.97 -14.95 -57.72
CA ARG A 10 -1.93 -16.32 -58.24
C ARG A 10 -2.07 -17.35 -57.11
N GLN A 11 -1.41 -17.15 -55.95
CA GLN A 11 -1.41 -18.08 -54.80
C GLN A 11 -2.48 -17.73 -53.78
N ARG A 12 -3.43 -16.84 -54.06
CA ARG A 12 -4.42 -16.28 -53.11
C ARG A 12 -5.12 -17.29 -52.22
N ARG A 13 -5.45 -18.50 -52.74
CA ARG A 13 -6.16 -19.53 -51.97
C ARG A 13 -5.24 -20.14 -50.89
N TRP A 14 -4.00 -20.44 -51.23
CA TRP A 14 -3.03 -20.98 -50.30
C TRP A 14 -2.60 -19.95 -49.26
N ILE A 15 -2.42 -18.71 -49.67
CA ILE A 15 -2.09 -17.60 -48.77
C ILE A 15 -3.22 -17.36 -47.78
N LEU A 16 -4.46 -17.32 -48.27
CA LEU A 16 -5.63 -17.16 -47.38
C LEU A 16 -5.76 -18.33 -46.40
N ALA A 17 -5.62 -19.57 -46.85
CA ALA A 17 -5.67 -20.75 -46.00
C ALA A 17 -4.57 -20.71 -44.93
N LEU A 18 -3.31 -20.38 -45.31
CA LEU A 18 -2.19 -20.25 -44.39
C LEU A 18 -2.45 -19.14 -43.35
N THR A 19 -2.94 -17.97 -43.76
CA THR A 19 -3.22 -16.86 -42.87
C THR A 19 -4.31 -17.23 -41.87
N LEU A 20 -5.37 -17.94 -42.30
CA LEU A 20 -6.44 -18.41 -41.41
C LEU A 20 -5.96 -19.49 -40.42
N ILE A 21 -5.08 -20.41 -40.87
CA ILE A 21 -4.47 -21.42 -39.98
C ILE A 21 -3.60 -20.75 -38.93
N LEU A 22 -2.76 -19.78 -39.33
CA LEU A 22 -1.95 -19.02 -38.40
C LEU A 22 -2.81 -18.22 -37.41
N ALA A 23 -3.88 -17.58 -37.87
CA ALA A 23 -4.80 -16.87 -37.00
C ALA A 23 -5.51 -17.80 -36.01
N ALA A 24 -5.91 -19.00 -36.45
CA ALA A 24 -6.49 -20.01 -35.56
C ALA A 24 -5.47 -20.50 -34.52
N ALA A 25 -4.22 -20.77 -34.93
CA ALA A 25 -3.15 -21.15 -34.02
C ALA A 25 -2.87 -20.04 -32.99
N CYS A 26 -2.78 -18.78 -33.42
CA CYS A 26 -2.65 -17.63 -32.53
C CYS A 26 -3.87 -17.48 -31.61
N GLY A 27 -5.07 -17.75 -32.09
CA GLY A 27 -6.29 -17.75 -31.28
C GLY A 27 -6.24 -18.73 -30.10
N VAL A 28 -5.60 -19.88 -30.27
CA VAL A 28 -5.36 -20.86 -29.20
C VAL A 28 -4.34 -20.36 -28.17
N LEU A 29 -3.43 -19.46 -28.57
CA LEU A 29 -2.41 -18.91 -27.68
C LEU A 29 -2.93 -17.73 -26.84
N ILE A 30 -4.03 -17.07 -27.23
CA ILE A 30 -4.56 -15.88 -26.53
C ILE A 30 -4.80 -16.14 -25.02
N PRO A 31 -5.46 -17.24 -24.60
CA PRO A 31 -5.69 -17.50 -23.17
C PRO A 31 -4.41 -17.76 -22.35
N GLY A 32 -3.28 -18.02 -23.04
CA GLY A 32 -1.98 -18.22 -22.40
C GLY A 32 -1.14 -16.95 -22.26
N VAL A 33 -1.65 -15.78 -22.68
CA VAL A 33 -0.96 -14.49 -22.52
C VAL A 33 -1.09 -14.07 -21.06
N GLN A 34 0.03 -13.84 -20.39
CA GLN A 34 0.03 -13.33 -19.05
C GLN A 34 -0.23 -11.81 -19.07
N VAL A 35 -1.26 -11.39 -18.35
CA VAL A 35 -1.63 -9.98 -18.18
C VAL A 35 -1.27 -9.59 -16.75
N ASN A 36 -0.58 -8.45 -16.60
CA ASN A 36 -0.15 -7.94 -15.33
C ASN A 36 -0.88 -6.63 -15.02
N SER A 37 -1.61 -6.61 -13.92
CA SER A 37 -2.37 -5.45 -13.42
C SER A 37 -1.54 -4.56 -12.49
N ASP A 38 -0.37 -5.04 -12.01
CA ASP A 38 0.50 -4.28 -11.11
C ASP A 38 1.23 -3.15 -11.85
N MET A 39 0.71 -1.95 -11.73
CA MET A 39 1.28 -0.73 -12.34
C MET A 39 2.67 -0.38 -11.81
N THR A 40 3.04 -0.85 -10.63
CA THR A 40 4.33 -0.53 -10.00
C THR A 40 5.51 -1.15 -10.74
N LYS A 41 5.30 -2.28 -11.39
CA LYS A 41 6.31 -2.93 -12.25
C LYS A 41 6.67 -2.10 -13.48
N TYR A 42 5.77 -1.22 -13.91
CA TYR A 42 5.96 -0.38 -15.09
C TYR A 42 6.59 0.98 -14.77
N LEU A 43 6.85 1.27 -13.48
CA LEU A 43 7.59 2.45 -13.06
C LEU A 43 9.01 2.47 -13.65
N PRO A 44 9.62 3.66 -13.84
CA PRO A 44 11.00 3.79 -14.30
C PRO A 44 11.99 2.97 -13.46
N GLU A 45 13.12 2.57 -14.04
CA GLU A 45 14.13 1.80 -13.30
C GLU A 45 14.79 2.59 -12.17
N ASP A 46 14.85 3.90 -12.30
CA ASP A 46 15.37 4.87 -11.33
C ASP A 46 14.30 5.39 -10.35
N SER A 47 13.06 4.89 -10.42
CA SER A 47 11.97 5.21 -9.51
C SER A 47 12.34 4.91 -8.06
N GLN A 48 12.14 5.90 -7.18
CA GLN A 48 12.33 5.74 -5.74
C GLN A 48 11.30 4.78 -5.16
N MET A 49 10.04 4.87 -5.60
CA MET A 49 8.99 3.97 -5.17
C MET A 49 9.31 2.52 -5.54
N ARG A 50 9.74 2.25 -6.79
CA ARG A 50 10.13 0.90 -7.24
C ARG A 50 11.31 0.35 -6.43
N ALA A 51 12.31 1.19 -6.11
CA ALA A 51 13.44 0.80 -5.27
C ALA A 51 12.97 0.47 -3.84
N GLY A 52 12.10 1.29 -3.26
CA GLY A 52 11.50 1.08 -1.95
C GLY A 52 10.68 -0.20 -1.87
N MET A 53 9.85 -0.50 -2.88
CA MET A 53 9.07 -1.73 -2.93
C MET A 53 9.94 -2.98 -2.95
N ARG A 54 11.01 -3.01 -3.76
CA ARG A 54 11.96 -4.13 -3.78
C ARG A 54 12.62 -4.37 -2.42
N LEU A 55 12.94 -3.31 -1.68
CA LEU A 55 13.47 -3.41 -0.33
C LEU A 55 12.41 -3.91 0.65
N MET A 56 11.17 -3.43 0.52
CA MET A 56 10.06 -3.86 1.34
C MET A 56 9.79 -5.36 1.17
N GLU A 57 9.70 -5.86 -0.07
CA GLU A 57 9.55 -7.28 -0.39
C GLU A 57 10.71 -8.15 0.15
N ALA A 58 11.93 -7.62 0.14
CA ALA A 58 13.12 -8.35 0.58
C ALA A 58 13.27 -8.43 2.11
N GLU A 59 12.80 -7.43 2.85
CA GLU A 59 13.05 -7.30 4.29
C GLU A 59 11.82 -7.55 5.16
N PHE A 60 10.63 -7.40 4.64
CA PHE A 60 9.39 -7.60 5.41
C PHE A 60 8.65 -8.84 4.93
N PRO A 61 7.93 -9.53 5.84
CA PRO A 61 7.06 -10.62 5.43
C PRO A 61 6.08 -10.12 4.37
N ALA A 62 5.87 -10.93 3.33
CA ALA A 62 4.76 -10.68 2.43
C ALA A 62 3.47 -10.61 3.28
N GLU A 63 2.69 -9.56 3.09
CA GLU A 63 1.31 -9.62 3.54
C GLU A 63 0.73 -10.82 2.79
N GLU A 64 0.09 -11.76 3.50
CA GLU A 64 -0.61 -12.86 2.85
C GLU A 64 -1.44 -12.26 1.71
N ASP A 65 -1.49 -12.94 0.55
CA ASP A 65 -2.25 -12.48 -0.63
C ASP A 65 -3.76 -12.43 -0.30
N ALA A 66 -4.12 -11.61 0.65
CA ALA A 66 -5.47 -11.44 1.16
C ALA A 66 -6.11 -10.23 0.49
N CYS A 67 -7.28 -10.45 -0.11
CA CYS A 67 -8.10 -9.38 -0.64
C CYS A 67 -8.93 -8.76 0.49
N THR A 68 -9.08 -7.44 0.48
CA THR A 68 -9.98 -6.71 1.38
C THR A 68 -11.19 -6.22 0.60
N VAL A 69 -12.37 -6.70 1.00
CA VAL A 69 -13.65 -6.33 0.41
C VAL A 69 -14.48 -5.54 1.41
N ARG A 70 -14.91 -4.34 1.04
CA ARG A 70 -15.78 -3.46 1.82
C ARG A 70 -17.23 -3.64 1.39
N ALA A 71 -18.08 -4.12 2.30
CA ALA A 71 -19.51 -4.33 2.06
C ALA A 71 -20.34 -3.38 2.92
N MET A 72 -21.12 -2.50 2.28
CA MET A 72 -21.94 -1.50 2.93
C MET A 72 -23.43 -1.86 2.80
N PHE A 73 -24.14 -1.76 3.91
CA PHE A 73 -25.57 -2.06 4.02
C PHE A 73 -26.37 -0.88 4.56
N ALA A 74 -27.57 -0.69 4.02
CA ALA A 74 -28.50 0.36 4.46
C ALA A 74 -29.62 -0.20 5.36
N GLY A 75 -30.08 0.61 6.31
CA GLY A 75 -31.35 0.37 7.02
C GLY A 75 -31.35 -0.81 8.00
N LEU A 76 -30.19 -1.26 8.49
CA LEU A 76 -30.09 -2.35 9.45
C LEU A 76 -30.28 -1.86 10.89
N SER A 77 -31.17 -2.53 11.66
CA SER A 77 -31.25 -2.32 13.11
C SER A 77 -29.98 -2.87 13.82
N PRO A 78 -29.67 -2.42 15.05
CA PRO A 78 -28.50 -2.92 15.79
C PRO A 78 -28.45 -4.45 15.91
N GLU A 79 -29.57 -5.12 16.18
CA GLU A 79 -29.66 -6.58 16.22
C GLU A 79 -29.41 -7.23 14.85
N GLN A 80 -29.85 -6.59 13.78
CA GLN A 80 -29.62 -7.05 12.41
C GLN A 80 -28.15 -6.86 12.00
N ARG A 81 -27.47 -5.84 12.53
CA ARG A 81 -26.04 -5.60 12.28
C ARG A 81 -25.17 -6.72 12.87
N GLU A 82 -25.46 -7.14 14.11
CA GLU A 82 -24.76 -8.27 14.73
C GLU A 82 -25.02 -9.59 14.02
N LYS A 83 -26.29 -9.84 13.67
CA LYS A 83 -26.65 -11.03 12.87
C LYS A 83 -25.94 -11.05 11.52
N ARG A 84 -25.87 -9.89 10.84
CA ARG A 84 -25.18 -9.74 9.57
C ARG A 84 -23.68 -10.05 9.69
N LEU A 85 -23.04 -9.61 10.77
CA LEU A 85 -21.65 -9.93 11.07
C LEU A 85 -21.40 -11.44 11.11
N GLU A 86 -22.27 -12.19 11.81
CA GLU A 86 -22.13 -13.65 11.88
C GLU A 86 -22.40 -14.33 10.52
N GLU A 87 -23.41 -13.87 9.77
CA GLU A 87 -23.70 -14.37 8.42
C GLU A 87 -22.52 -14.16 7.46
N LEU A 88 -21.82 -13.02 7.55
CA LEU A 88 -20.68 -12.71 6.70
C LEU A 88 -19.42 -13.53 7.08
N LYS A 89 -19.24 -13.85 8.36
CA LYS A 89 -18.14 -14.72 8.83
C LYS A 89 -18.26 -16.18 8.33
N GLU A 90 -19.49 -16.62 8.06
CA GLU A 90 -19.76 -17.99 7.57
C GLU A 90 -19.58 -18.13 6.05
N LEU A 91 -19.29 -17.04 5.33
CA LEU A 91 -19.08 -17.08 3.88
C LEU A 91 -17.80 -17.87 3.53
N PRO A 92 -17.82 -18.63 2.42
CA PRO A 92 -16.65 -19.35 1.96
C PRO A 92 -15.46 -18.42 1.69
N HIS A 93 -14.26 -18.82 2.09
CA HIS A 93 -13.01 -18.10 1.85
C HIS A 93 -12.89 -16.73 2.53
N VAL A 94 -13.74 -16.40 3.47
CA VAL A 94 -13.60 -15.23 4.34
C VAL A 94 -12.81 -15.63 5.57
N SER A 95 -11.63 -15.04 5.77
CA SER A 95 -10.76 -15.31 6.92
C SER A 95 -11.16 -14.48 8.14
N SER A 96 -11.60 -13.23 7.94
CA SER A 96 -12.09 -12.38 9.02
C SER A 96 -13.08 -11.33 8.52
N VAL A 97 -13.94 -10.85 9.42
CA VAL A 97 -14.85 -9.72 9.18
C VAL A 97 -14.68 -8.71 10.31
N THR A 98 -14.28 -7.50 9.97
CA THR A 98 -14.12 -6.39 10.90
C THR A 98 -15.37 -5.52 10.88
N TYR A 99 -15.96 -5.30 12.07
CA TYR A 99 -17.07 -4.41 12.31
C TYR A 99 -17.05 -3.96 13.78
N ALA A 100 -17.19 -2.67 14.04
CA ALA A 100 -17.24 -2.10 15.37
C ALA A 100 -18.56 -1.32 15.56
N PRO A 101 -19.48 -1.79 16.45
CA PRO A 101 -20.81 -1.19 16.62
C PRO A 101 -20.80 0.28 17.05
N ASP A 102 -19.82 0.68 17.86
CA ASP A 102 -19.72 2.01 18.45
C ASP A 102 -18.82 2.96 17.66
N SER A 103 -18.17 2.49 16.58
CA SER A 103 -17.26 3.30 15.77
C SER A 103 -18.00 4.00 14.62
N PRO A 104 -17.79 5.32 14.44
CA PRO A 104 -18.30 6.06 13.28
C PRO A 104 -17.68 5.60 11.95
N ASP A 105 -16.54 4.91 11.98
CA ASP A 105 -15.88 4.36 10.80
C ASP A 105 -16.66 3.21 10.16
N TYR A 106 -17.45 2.52 10.97
CA TYR A 106 -18.30 1.41 10.52
C TYR A 106 -19.79 1.72 10.54
N ASN A 107 -20.18 2.87 11.12
CA ASN A 107 -21.58 3.23 11.26
C ASN A 107 -21.80 4.72 10.98
N GLN A 108 -22.48 5.05 9.89
CA GLN A 108 -22.86 6.43 9.54
C GLN A 108 -24.36 6.50 9.23
N GLY A 109 -25.12 7.07 10.12
CA GLY A 109 -26.59 7.15 9.98
C GLY A 109 -27.24 5.77 9.84
N ASP A 110 -27.94 5.55 8.73
CA ASP A 110 -28.61 4.27 8.44
C ASP A 110 -27.67 3.23 7.81
N TRP A 111 -26.39 3.59 7.57
CA TRP A 111 -25.43 2.74 6.89
C TRP A 111 -24.51 2.03 7.87
N ALA A 112 -24.18 0.78 7.55
CA ALA A 112 -23.19 -0.03 8.27
C ALA A 112 -22.18 -0.61 7.27
N LEU A 113 -20.89 -0.47 7.60
CA LEU A 113 -19.76 -0.97 6.82
C LEU A 113 -19.17 -2.22 7.47
N TYR A 114 -18.96 -3.27 6.69
CA TYR A 114 -18.22 -4.47 7.07
C TYR A 114 -17.01 -4.61 6.17
N VAL A 115 -15.84 -4.86 6.77
CA VAL A 115 -14.59 -5.08 6.05
C VAL A 115 -14.26 -6.55 6.13
N LEU A 116 -14.32 -7.25 5.01
CA LEU A 116 -14.05 -8.67 4.88
C LEU A 116 -12.60 -8.87 4.40
N THR A 117 -11.84 -9.69 5.09
CA THR A 117 -10.52 -10.16 4.65
C THR A 117 -10.68 -11.60 4.14
N THR A 118 -10.08 -11.91 3.00
CA THR A 118 -10.24 -13.21 2.33
C THR A 118 -8.96 -14.04 2.41
N GLU A 119 -9.04 -15.31 2.00
CA GLU A 119 -7.90 -16.24 1.91
C GLU A 119 -7.22 -16.20 0.52
N TYR A 120 -7.64 -15.34 -0.38
CA TYR A 120 -7.16 -15.21 -1.75
C TYR A 120 -6.94 -13.74 -2.12
N GLY A 121 -6.12 -13.51 -3.16
CA GLY A 121 -5.77 -12.19 -3.65
C GLY A 121 -6.82 -11.55 -4.55
N TYR A 122 -6.54 -10.33 -4.98
CA TYR A 122 -7.35 -9.58 -5.94
C TYR A 122 -7.36 -10.25 -7.33
N ASP A 123 -8.35 -9.91 -8.15
CA ASP A 123 -8.55 -10.40 -9.54
C ASP A 123 -8.68 -11.94 -9.66
N THR A 124 -9.15 -12.61 -8.61
CA THR A 124 -9.41 -14.05 -8.62
C THR A 124 -10.88 -14.37 -8.92
N PRO A 125 -11.19 -15.55 -9.49
CA PRO A 125 -12.58 -15.98 -9.67
C PRO A 125 -13.37 -16.06 -8.36
N GLU A 126 -12.70 -16.39 -7.25
CA GLU A 126 -13.23 -16.47 -5.91
C GLU A 126 -13.66 -15.09 -5.40
N GLU A 127 -12.84 -14.06 -5.64
CA GLU A 127 -13.22 -12.67 -5.33
C GLU A 127 -14.47 -12.22 -6.09
N ALA A 128 -14.49 -12.45 -7.39
CA ALA A 128 -15.65 -12.10 -8.22
C ALA A 128 -16.92 -12.82 -7.78
N GLU A 129 -16.83 -14.07 -7.29
CA GLU A 129 -17.95 -14.81 -6.74
C GLU A 129 -18.42 -14.24 -5.41
N LEU A 130 -17.49 -13.87 -4.51
CA LEU A 130 -17.81 -13.22 -3.25
C LEU A 130 -18.51 -11.88 -3.48
N GLU A 131 -17.95 -11.01 -4.34
CA GLU A 131 -18.58 -9.72 -4.66
C GLU A 131 -19.99 -9.88 -5.25
N ARG A 132 -20.16 -10.85 -6.14
CA ARG A 132 -21.48 -11.15 -6.70
C ARG A 132 -22.46 -11.59 -5.62
N THR A 133 -22.04 -12.49 -4.73
CA THR A 133 -22.86 -12.98 -3.61
C THR A 133 -23.26 -11.82 -2.70
N LEU A 134 -22.31 -10.95 -2.33
CA LEU A 134 -22.58 -9.77 -1.49
C LEU A 134 -23.59 -8.81 -2.16
N ARG A 135 -23.50 -8.61 -3.48
CA ARG A 135 -24.42 -7.72 -4.22
C ARG A 135 -25.77 -8.33 -4.47
N GLU A 136 -25.84 -9.58 -4.95
CA GLU A 136 -27.08 -10.22 -5.38
C GLU A 136 -27.86 -10.86 -4.23
N ASP A 137 -27.18 -11.61 -3.35
CA ASP A 137 -27.85 -12.35 -2.27
C ASP A 137 -28.02 -11.50 -1.00
N PHE A 138 -27.05 -10.64 -0.70
CA PHE A 138 -27.08 -9.81 0.49
C PHE A 138 -27.53 -8.37 0.26
N GLY A 139 -27.55 -7.91 -1.00
CA GLY A 139 -27.96 -6.53 -1.35
C GLY A 139 -26.99 -5.45 -0.88
N ALA A 140 -25.71 -5.78 -0.74
CA ALA A 140 -24.68 -4.84 -0.32
C ALA A 140 -24.21 -3.93 -1.47
N SER A 141 -23.82 -2.71 -1.15
CA SER A 141 -22.91 -1.94 -1.98
C SER A 141 -21.49 -2.39 -1.68
N VAL A 142 -20.79 -2.87 -2.69
CA VAL A 142 -19.47 -3.53 -2.51
C VAL A 142 -18.39 -2.75 -3.23
N ALA A 143 -17.26 -2.55 -2.56
CA ALA A 143 -16.01 -2.06 -3.10
C ALA A 143 -14.85 -2.89 -2.56
N ASN A 144 -13.78 -3.01 -3.32
CA ASN A 144 -12.51 -3.59 -2.88
C ASN A 144 -11.41 -2.52 -2.87
N ASP A 145 -10.29 -2.83 -2.23
CA ASP A 145 -9.13 -1.93 -2.15
C ASP A 145 -8.14 -2.16 -3.30
N ASP A 146 -8.55 -2.91 -4.33
CA ASP A 146 -7.75 -3.17 -5.50
C ASP A 146 -7.39 -1.87 -6.25
N THR A 147 -6.10 -1.70 -6.54
CA THR A 147 -5.53 -0.57 -7.27
C THR A 147 -5.36 -0.85 -8.77
N SER A 148 -5.77 -2.03 -9.24
CA SER A 148 -5.72 -2.36 -10.68
C SER A 148 -6.60 -1.44 -11.50
N ALA A 149 -6.23 -1.22 -12.76
CA ALA A 149 -7.04 -0.42 -13.67
C ALA A 149 -8.43 -1.05 -13.86
N PRO A 150 -9.51 -0.25 -13.91
CA PRO A 150 -10.85 -0.78 -14.10
C PRO A 150 -10.94 -1.51 -15.44
N GLU A 151 -11.52 -2.71 -15.44
CA GLU A 151 -11.80 -3.43 -16.69
C GLU A 151 -12.65 -2.58 -17.62
N ILE A 152 -12.27 -2.52 -18.90
CA ILE A 152 -13.03 -1.79 -19.90
C ILE A 152 -14.38 -2.50 -20.10
N PRO A 153 -15.52 -1.87 -19.77
CA PRO A 153 -16.83 -2.52 -19.87
C PRO A 153 -17.11 -3.00 -21.30
N LEU A 154 -17.74 -4.15 -21.46
CA LEU A 154 -18.16 -4.70 -22.75
C LEU A 154 -18.99 -3.70 -23.59
N THR A 155 -19.70 -2.80 -22.93
CA THR A 155 -20.45 -1.70 -23.56
C THR A 155 -19.56 -0.76 -24.36
N VAL A 156 -18.34 -0.46 -23.87
CA VAL A 156 -17.36 0.40 -24.57
C VAL A 156 -16.88 -0.29 -25.85
N TYR A 157 -16.57 -1.60 -25.78
CA TYR A 157 -16.21 -2.39 -26.97
C TYR A 157 -17.36 -2.42 -27.98
N ALA A 158 -18.60 -2.61 -27.50
CA ALA A 158 -19.78 -2.64 -28.36
C ALA A 158 -20.04 -1.27 -29.03
N VAL A 159 -19.89 -0.17 -28.31
CA VAL A 159 -20.01 1.19 -28.86
C VAL A 159 -18.91 1.45 -29.88
N ALA A 160 -17.65 1.18 -29.56
CA ALA A 160 -16.52 1.35 -30.46
C ALA A 160 -16.71 0.55 -31.76
N PHE A 161 -17.08 -0.73 -31.65
CA PHE A 161 -17.38 -1.58 -32.80
C PHE A 161 -18.56 -1.04 -33.61
N GLY A 162 -19.64 -0.59 -32.95
CA GLY A 162 -20.81 0.00 -33.59
C GLY A 162 -20.49 1.26 -34.40
N VAL A 163 -19.66 2.15 -33.84
CA VAL A 163 -19.19 3.37 -34.52
C VAL A 163 -18.33 3.01 -35.73
N ILE A 164 -17.38 2.10 -35.59
CA ILE A 164 -16.54 1.64 -36.70
C ILE A 164 -17.38 1.00 -37.81
N LEU A 165 -18.32 0.12 -37.45
CA LEU A 165 -19.24 -0.49 -38.40
C LEU A 165 -20.09 0.56 -39.13
N LEU A 166 -20.60 1.57 -38.44
CA LEU A 166 -21.34 2.67 -39.03
C LEU A 166 -20.51 3.44 -40.04
N ILE A 167 -19.26 3.79 -39.68
CA ILE A 167 -18.30 4.47 -40.57
C ILE A 167 -18.05 3.62 -41.82
N LEU A 168 -17.78 2.33 -41.66
CA LEU A 168 -17.55 1.41 -42.79
C LEU A 168 -18.81 1.31 -43.70
N LEU A 169 -20.00 1.24 -43.15
CA LEU A 169 -21.24 1.22 -43.90
C LEU A 169 -21.49 2.51 -44.70
N LEU A 170 -21.00 3.66 -44.16
CA LEU A 170 -21.12 4.95 -44.86
C LEU A 170 -20.02 5.11 -45.96
N ALA A 171 -18.80 4.66 -45.67
CA ALA A 171 -17.63 4.78 -46.54
C ALA A 171 -17.64 3.80 -47.74
N CYS A 172 -18.24 2.59 -47.58
CA CYS A 172 -18.24 1.55 -48.57
C CYS A 172 -19.40 1.68 -49.58
N ASP A 173 -19.20 1.32 -50.82
CA ASP A 173 -20.23 1.31 -51.86
C ASP A 173 -21.07 0.03 -51.84
N SER A 174 -20.59 -1.05 -51.21
CA SER A 174 -21.28 -2.32 -51.08
C SER A 174 -21.50 -2.66 -49.62
N TYR A 175 -22.67 -3.18 -49.25
CA TYR A 175 -22.93 -3.64 -47.89
C TYR A 175 -22.15 -4.90 -47.50
N PHE A 176 -21.51 -5.59 -48.44
CA PHE A 176 -20.71 -6.75 -48.16
C PHE A 176 -19.23 -6.45 -47.90
N GLU A 177 -18.74 -5.27 -48.32
CA GLU A 177 -17.38 -4.86 -48.13
C GLU A 177 -16.94 -4.69 -46.67
N PRO A 178 -17.78 -4.05 -45.81
CA PRO A 178 -17.50 -3.96 -44.39
C PRO A 178 -17.22 -5.30 -43.73
N LEU A 179 -17.99 -6.33 -44.12
CA LEU A 179 -17.80 -7.70 -43.62
C LEU A 179 -16.43 -8.25 -43.99
N LEU A 180 -15.97 -8.05 -45.23
CA LEU A 180 -14.65 -8.50 -45.66
C LEU A 180 -13.52 -7.77 -44.91
N PHE A 181 -13.70 -6.48 -44.69
CA PHE A 181 -12.72 -5.69 -43.92
C PHE A 181 -12.66 -6.16 -42.47
N LEU A 182 -13.82 -6.33 -41.81
CA LEU A 182 -13.85 -6.85 -40.43
C LEU A 182 -13.24 -8.25 -40.32
N VAL A 183 -13.46 -9.15 -41.26
CA VAL A 183 -12.81 -10.46 -41.28
C VAL A 183 -11.29 -10.32 -41.44
N THR A 184 -10.82 -9.45 -42.33
CA THR A 184 -9.39 -9.23 -42.52
C THR A 184 -8.70 -8.65 -41.29
N ILE A 185 -9.36 -7.67 -40.66
CA ILE A 185 -8.86 -7.04 -39.42
C ILE A 185 -8.95 -8.01 -38.27
N GLY A 186 -10.04 -8.78 -38.13
CA GLY A 186 -10.18 -9.80 -37.08
C GLY A 186 -9.05 -10.86 -37.14
N VAL A 187 -8.66 -11.26 -38.34
CA VAL A 187 -7.49 -12.14 -38.57
C VAL A 187 -6.20 -11.46 -38.08
N ALA A 188 -6.02 -10.20 -38.42
CA ALA A 188 -4.84 -9.43 -37.98
C ALA A 188 -4.79 -9.23 -36.46
N VAL A 189 -5.95 -8.97 -35.82
CA VAL A 189 -6.09 -8.88 -34.38
C VAL A 189 -5.75 -10.20 -33.69
N ALA A 190 -6.28 -11.32 -34.20
CA ALA A 190 -5.96 -12.65 -33.67
C ALA A 190 -4.46 -12.97 -33.76
N LEU A 191 -3.80 -12.60 -34.87
CA LEU A 191 -2.35 -12.73 -35.01
C LEU A 191 -1.61 -11.85 -33.99
N ASN A 192 -2.05 -10.62 -33.79
CA ASN A 192 -1.43 -9.69 -32.85
C ASN A 192 -1.57 -10.17 -31.41
N LEU A 193 -2.79 -10.45 -30.96
CA LEU A 193 -3.06 -10.87 -29.58
C LEU A 193 -2.38 -12.23 -29.27
N GLY A 194 -2.49 -13.21 -30.17
CA GLY A 194 -1.89 -14.51 -29.94
C GLY A 194 -0.36 -14.49 -29.90
N THR A 195 0.28 -13.62 -30.70
CA THR A 195 1.75 -13.45 -30.65
C THR A 195 2.25 -12.69 -29.44
N ASN A 196 1.38 -12.08 -28.62
CA ASN A 196 1.76 -11.53 -27.32
C ASN A 196 2.28 -12.62 -26.37
N TYR A 197 1.84 -13.86 -26.53
CA TYR A 197 2.38 -15.02 -25.80
C TYR A 197 3.91 -15.09 -25.82
N PHE A 198 4.55 -14.66 -26.90
CA PHE A 198 6.01 -14.67 -27.03
C PHE A 198 6.69 -13.43 -26.41
N LEU A 199 5.92 -12.43 -25.97
CA LEU A 199 6.45 -11.27 -25.25
C LEU A 199 6.58 -11.56 -23.74
N GLY A 200 5.98 -12.66 -23.26
CA GLY A 200 5.93 -13.04 -21.85
C GLY A 200 4.73 -12.42 -21.15
N GLU A 201 4.89 -11.24 -20.61
CA GLU A 201 3.88 -10.52 -19.83
C GLU A 201 3.55 -9.20 -20.55
N ILE A 202 2.28 -8.79 -20.55
CA ILE A 202 1.81 -7.50 -21.04
C ILE A 202 0.94 -6.81 -19.98
N SER A 203 0.86 -5.47 -19.98
CA SER A 203 0.00 -4.76 -19.06
C SER A 203 -1.48 -4.96 -19.41
N ASP A 204 -2.35 -4.88 -18.40
CA ASP A 204 -3.80 -4.88 -18.51
C ASP A 204 -4.30 -3.73 -19.42
N VAL A 205 -3.70 -2.54 -19.30
CA VAL A 205 -3.99 -1.39 -20.17
C VAL A 205 -3.69 -1.73 -21.62
N THR A 206 -2.54 -2.35 -21.91
CA THR A 206 -2.18 -2.78 -23.26
C THR A 206 -3.15 -3.85 -23.79
N ALA A 207 -3.48 -4.84 -22.98
CA ALA A 207 -4.43 -5.89 -23.33
C ALA A 207 -5.81 -5.31 -23.65
N GLY A 208 -6.30 -4.37 -22.84
CA GLY A 208 -7.60 -3.74 -22.97
C GLY A 208 -7.75 -2.89 -24.24
N VAL A 209 -6.74 -2.08 -24.59
CA VAL A 209 -6.87 -1.11 -25.69
C VAL A 209 -6.37 -1.62 -27.03
N ALA A 210 -5.47 -2.63 -27.05
CA ALA A 210 -4.77 -3.07 -28.26
C ALA A 210 -5.71 -3.47 -29.40
N ALA A 211 -6.77 -4.24 -29.12
CA ALA A 211 -7.71 -4.72 -30.11
C ALA A 211 -8.54 -3.57 -30.72
N ILE A 212 -9.03 -2.64 -29.90
CA ILE A 212 -9.84 -1.49 -30.33
C ILE A 212 -8.99 -0.56 -31.19
N LEU A 213 -7.78 -0.21 -30.73
CA LEU A 213 -6.90 0.68 -31.46
C LEU A 213 -6.45 0.05 -32.79
N GLN A 214 -6.10 -1.24 -32.80
CA GLN A 214 -5.76 -1.94 -34.03
C GLN A 214 -6.93 -1.95 -35.02
N LEU A 215 -8.17 -2.18 -34.56
CA LEU A 215 -9.36 -2.14 -35.40
C LEU A 215 -9.53 -0.75 -36.03
N ALA A 216 -9.40 0.32 -35.24
CA ALA A 216 -9.51 1.71 -35.70
C ALA A 216 -8.42 2.09 -36.71
N LEU A 217 -7.16 1.75 -36.43
CA LEU A 217 -6.00 2.11 -37.26
C LEU A 217 -5.88 1.32 -38.56
N SER A 218 -6.54 0.15 -38.65
CA SER A 218 -6.33 -0.78 -39.76
C SER A 218 -7.37 -0.71 -40.89
N MET A 219 -8.52 -0.08 -40.62
CA MET A 219 -9.62 -0.05 -41.59
C MET A 219 -9.26 0.69 -42.87
N ASP A 220 -8.45 1.76 -42.79
CA ASP A 220 -8.10 2.64 -43.89
C ASP A 220 -7.32 1.94 -44.97
N TYR A 221 -6.42 1.04 -44.60
CA TYR A 221 -5.62 0.26 -45.56
C TYR A 221 -6.51 -0.61 -46.47
N SER A 222 -7.57 -1.18 -45.88
CA SER A 222 -8.54 -1.98 -46.63
C SER A 222 -9.36 -1.14 -47.59
N ILE A 223 -9.77 0.07 -47.14
CA ILE A 223 -10.52 1.02 -47.98
C ILE A 223 -9.66 1.52 -49.17
N ILE A 224 -8.37 1.86 -48.94
CA ILE A 224 -7.46 2.30 -49.96
C ILE A 224 -7.31 1.22 -51.07
N LEU A 225 -7.05 -0.04 -50.69
CA LEU A 225 -6.90 -1.14 -51.64
C LEU A 225 -8.18 -1.38 -52.43
N MET A 226 -9.34 -1.38 -51.75
CA MET A 226 -10.63 -1.63 -52.42
C MET A 226 -11.00 -0.52 -53.38
N ASN A 227 -10.79 0.76 -53.00
CA ASN A 227 -11.04 1.88 -53.92
C ASN A 227 -10.10 1.83 -55.15
N ARG A 228 -8.85 1.44 -54.98
CA ARG A 228 -7.92 1.25 -56.08
C ARG A 228 -8.33 0.09 -56.97
N TYR A 229 -8.74 -1.04 -56.38
CA TYR A 229 -9.25 -2.18 -57.12
C TYR A 229 -10.45 -1.82 -58.02
N ARG A 230 -11.40 -1.01 -57.53
CA ARG A 230 -12.55 -0.52 -58.28
C ARG A 230 -12.13 0.40 -59.46
N GLN A 231 -11.13 1.27 -59.24
CA GLN A 231 -10.59 2.14 -60.28
C GLN A 231 -9.96 1.29 -61.40
N GLU A 232 -9.17 0.27 -61.06
CA GLU A 232 -8.55 -0.61 -62.01
C GLU A 232 -9.58 -1.52 -62.74
N LEU A 233 -10.60 -1.96 -62.04
CA LEU A 233 -11.69 -2.76 -62.62
C LEU A 233 -12.56 -1.97 -63.61
N ALA A 234 -12.64 -0.62 -63.46
CA ALA A 234 -13.31 0.24 -64.46
C ALA A 234 -12.52 0.37 -65.78
N VAL A 235 -11.21 0.06 -65.76
CA VAL A 235 -10.34 0.15 -66.96
C VAL A 235 -10.05 -1.22 -67.56
N THR A 236 -10.13 -2.31 -66.78
CA THR A 236 -9.72 -3.67 -67.19
C THR A 236 -10.84 -4.65 -66.84
N ASP A 237 -11.34 -5.39 -67.85
CA ASP A 237 -12.40 -6.40 -67.64
C ASP A 237 -11.91 -7.64 -66.86
N ASP A 238 -10.60 -7.86 -66.80
CA ASP A 238 -9.99 -9.00 -66.06
C ASP A 238 -9.79 -8.63 -64.58
N ARG A 239 -10.64 -9.23 -63.72
CA ARG A 239 -10.62 -9.04 -62.26
C ARG A 239 -9.26 -9.35 -61.63
N THR A 240 -8.55 -10.35 -62.16
CA THR A 240 -7.25 -10.79 -61.68
C THR A 240 -6.19 -9.73 -61.98
N LYS A 241 -6.16 -9.22 -63.22
CA LYS A 241 -5.27 -8.13 -63.60
C LYS A 241 -5.60 -6.83 -62.89
N ALA A 242 -6.87 -6.50 -62.70
CA ALA A 242 -7.32 -5.34 -61.95
C ALA A 242 -6.78 -5.38 -60.53
N MET A 243 -6.80 -6.55 -59.84
CA MET A 243 -6.25 -6.71 -58.51
C MET A 243 -4.70 -6.63 -58.47
N GLU A 244 -4.00 -7.21 -59.45
CA GLU A 244 -2.55 -7.09 -59.57
C GLU A 244 -2.13 -5.62 -59.74
N ASN A 245 -2.82 -4.87 -60.58
CA ASN A 245 -2.58 -3.45 -60.79
C ASN A 245 -2.91 -2.65 -59.50
N ALA A 246 -4.03 -2.94 -58.85
CA ALA A 246 -4.43 -2.28 -57.63
C ALA A 246 -3.41 -2.47 -56.51
N LEU A 247 -2.96 -3.69 -56.26
CA LEU A 247 -1.91 -4.00 -55.28
C LEU A 247 -0.59 -3.25 -55.62
N THR A 248 -0.22 -3.22 -56.90
CA THR A 248 1.03 -2.54 -57.30
C THR A 248 0.94 -1.04 -57.12
N ALA A 249 -0.21 -0.44 -57.42
CA ALA A 249 -0.43 1.00 -57.34
C ALA A 249 -0.68 1.49 -55.90
N SER A 250 -1.39 0.71 -55.07
CA SER A 250 -1.69 1.09 -53.70
C SER A 250 -0.56 0.79 -52.72
N PHE A 251 0.42 -0.07 -53.11
CA PHE A 251 1.50 -0.48 -52.19
C PHE A 251 2.25 0.71 -51.56
N GLY A 252 2.65 1.68 -52.38
CA GLY A 252 3.41 2.83 -51.88
C GLY A 252 2.62 3.70 -50.90
N ALA A 253 1.31 3.82 -51.14
CA ALA A 253 0.45 4.60 -50.25
C ALA A 253 0.22 3.85 -48.92
N ILE A 254 -0.19 2.57 -48.96
CA ILE A 254 -0.45 1.76 -47.76
C ILE A 254 0.83 1.51 -46.97
N ALA A 255 1.94 1.16 -47.62
CA ALA A 255 3.21 0.90 -46.93
C ALA A 255 3.80 2.19 -46.33
N GLY A 256 3.69 3.31 -47.04
CA GLY A 256 4.14 4.61 -46.54
C GLY A 256 3.35 5.04 -45.28
N SER A 257 2.04 4.95 -45.39
CA SER A 257 1.09 5.22 -44.31
C SER A 257 1.35 4.32 -43.09
N GLY A 258 1.30 3.00 -43.27
CA GLY A 258 1.53 2.09 -42.16
C GLY A 258 2.93 2.21 -41.53
N PHE A 259 3.95 2.59 -42.32
CA PHE A 259 5.30 2.81 -41.78
C PHE A 259 5.37 4.08 -40.89
N THR A 260 4.70 5.17 -41.31
CA THR A 260 4.61 6.37 -40.46
C THR A 260 3.88 6.09 -39.14
N THR A 261 2.79 5.32 -39.19
CA THR A 261 2.05 4.89 -37.96
C THR A 261 2.91 4.00 -37.08
N ILE A 262 3.59 2.99 -37.65
CA ILE A 262 4.49 2.11 -36.89
C ILE A 262 5.62 2.92 -36.23
N VAL A 263 6.25 3.84 -36.95
CA VAL A 263 7.32 4.68 -36.40
C VAL A 263 6.78 5.59 -35.29
N GLY A 264 5.60 6.19 -35.47
CA GLY A 264 4.95 6.99 -34.42
C GLY A 264 4.69 6.21 -33.14
N LEU A 265 4.17 4.98 -33.27
CA LEU A 265 3.92 4.10 -32.14
C LEU A 265 5.20 3.61 -31.46
N LEU A 266 6.26 3.36 -32.23
CA LEU A 266 7.56 2.97 -31.67
C LEU A 266 8.24 4.10 -30.90
N MET A 267 7.81 5.34 -31.02
CA MET A 267 8.32 6.43 -30.16
C MET A 267 7.92 6.26 -28.70
N LEU A 268 6.85 5.51 -28.40
CA LEU A 268 6.50 5.11 -27.05
C LEU A 268 7.58 4.26 -26.35
N LEU A 269 8.49 3.62 -27.09
CA LEU A 269 9.65 2.92 -26.53
C LEU A 269 10.62 3.85 -25.76
N PHE A 270 10.58 5.14 -26.03
CA PHE A 270 11.41 6.15 -25.37
C PHE A 270 10.74 6.76 -24.14
N MET A 271 9.56 6.26 -23.78
CA MET A 271 8.88 6.58 -22.56
C MET A 271 9.66 6.05 -21.36
N SER A 272 9.78 6.83 -20.28
CA SER A 272 10.45 6.41 -19.04
C SER A 272 9.66 5.29 -18.37
N PHE A 273 8.34 5.32 -18.46
CA PHE A 273 7.47 4.25 -17.98
C PHE A 273 7.50 3.05 -18.92
N GLN A 274 7.79 1.88 -18.38
CA GLN A 274 7.93 0.64 -19.18
C GLN A 274 6.65 0.23 -19.92
N ILE A 275 5.48 0.70 -19.47
CA ILE A 275 4.20 0.51 -20.14
C ILE A 275 4.19 1.09 -21.56
N GLY A 276 4.97 2.16 -21.80
CA GLY A 276 5.14 2.72 -23.15
C GLY A 276 5.83 1.75 -24.11
N THR A 277 6.80 0.99 -23.61
CA THR A 277 7.48 -0.06 -24.39
C THR A 277 6.49 -1.17 -24.78
N ASP A 278 5.70 -1.62 -23.84
CA ASP A 278 4.70 -2.65 -24.04
C ASP A 278 3.65 -2.23 -25.08
N LEU A 279 3.00 -1.08 -24.85
CA LEU A 279 2.04 -0.49 -25.78
C LEU A 279 2.65 -0.25 -27.18
N GLY A 280 3.83 0.36 -27.24
CA GLY A 280 4.50 0.70 -28.48
C GLY A 280 4.77 -0.52 -29.36
N VAL A 281 5.29 -1.60 -28.76
CA VAL A 281 5.57 -2.85 -29.47
C VAL A 281 4.29 -3.55 -29.91
N VAL A 282 3.32 -3.71 -29.00
CA VAL A 282 2.07 -4.43 -29.31
C VAL A 282 1.25 -3.73 -30.38
N LEU A 283 1.13 -2.39 -30.31
CA LEU A 283 0.38 -1.62 -31.30
C LEU A 283 1.10 -1.54 -32.65
N ALA A 284 2.44 -1.30 -32.67
CA ALA A 284 3.22 -1.28 -33.90
C ALA A 284 3.19 -2.64 -34.62
N LYS A 285 3.30 -3.74 -33.87
CA LYS A 285 3.15 -5.11 -34.35
C LYS A 285 1.74 -5.34 -34.91
N GLY A 286 0.70 -4.83 -34.24
CA GLY A 286 -0.67 -4.88 -34.69
C GLY A 286 -0.90 -4.21 -36.05
N VAL A 287 -0.35 -3.01 -36.25
CA VAL A 287 -0.38 -2.31 -37.54
C VAL A 287 0.37 -3.09 -38.61
N ALA A 288 1.54 -3.66 -38.30
CA ALA A 288 2.32 -4.46 -39.22
C ALA A 288 1.53 -5.72 -39.67
N PHE A 289 0.89 -6.44 -38.77
CA PHE A 289 0.01 -7.58 -39.11
C PHE A 289 -1.20 -7.15 -39.95
N SER A 290 -1.77 -6.00 -39.65
CA SER A 290 -2.90 -5.45 -40.40
C SER A 290 -2.51 -5.16 -41.84
N MET A 291 -1.36 -4.49 -42.07
CA MET A 291 -0.80 -4.28 -43.41
C MET A 291 -0.54 -5.61 -44.11
N LEU A 292 0.07 -6.58 -43.41
CA LEU A 292 0.34 -7.90 -44.00
C LEU A 292 -0.97 -8.59 -44.45
N CYS A 293 -2.02 -8.57 -43.62
CA CYS A 293 -3.31 -9.15 -43.96
C CYS A 293 -4.01 -8.43 -45.14
N VAL A 294 -3.88 -7.09 -45.22
CA VAL A 294 -4.43 -6.30 -46.31
C VAL A 294 -3.72 -6.62 -47.63
N PHE A 295 -2.42 -6.85 -47.64
CA PHE A 295 -1.70 -7.24 -48.86
C PHE A 295 -1.85 -8.71 -49.20
N THR A 296 -2.15 -9.60 -48.26
CA THR A 296 -2.15 -11.05 -48.49
C THR A 296 -3.54 -11.69 -48.49
N ALA A 297 -4.30 -11.49 -47.43
CA ALA A 297 -5.62 -12.11 -47.23
C ALA A 297 -6.74 -11.38 -47.99
N LEU A 298 -6.78 -10.04 -47.88
CA LEU A 298 -7.89 -9.23 -48.45
C LEU A 298 -8.03 -9.39 -49.97
N PRO A 299 -6.94 -9.43 -50.82
CA PRO A 299 -7.09 -9.69 -52.25
C PRO A 299 -7.76 -11.02 -52.56
N GLY A 300 -7.43 -12.05 -51.76
CA GLY A 300 -8.05 -13.38 -51.88
C GLY A 300 -9.55 -13.34 -51.59
N LEU A 301 -9.93 -12.66 -50.48
CA LEU A 301 -11.33 -12.48 -50.07
C LEU A 301 -12.11 -11.69 -51.11
N ILE A 302 -11.60 -10.54 -51.58
CA ILE A 302 -12.29 -9.72 -52.61
C ILE A 302 -12.54 -10.53 -53.90
N LEU A 303 -11.55 -11.25 -54.42
CA LEU A 303 -11.67 -12.03 -55.61
C LEU A 303 -12.60 -13.24 -55.44
N MET A 304 -12.63 -13.85 -54.25
CA MET A 304 -13.52 -14.98 -53.93
C MET A 304 -14.97 -14.56 -53.81
N PHE A 305 -15.23 -13.44 -53.14
CA PHE A 305 -16.59 -12.93 -52.86
C PHE A 305 -17.04 -11.83 -53.83
N HIS A 306 -16.38 -11.67 -54.97
CA HIS A 306 -16.65 -10.63 -55.95
C HIS A 306 -18.15 -10.57 -56.38
N LYS A 307 -18.81 -11.74 -56.58
CA LYS A 307 -20.23 -11.82 -56.91
C LYS A 307 -21.13 -11.28 -55.84
N ALA A 308 -20.76 -11.47 -54.54
CA ALA A 308 -21.52 -10.94 -53.41
C ALA A 308 -21.36 -9.42 -53.33
N ILE A 309 -20.15 -8.91 -53.55
CA ILE A 309 -19.87 -7.47 -53.61
C ILE A 309 -20.72 -6.82 -54.71
N GLU A 310 -20.71 -7.35 -55.93
CA GLU A 310 -21.51 -6.80 -57.06
C GLU A 310 -23.03 -6.83 -56.78
N LYS A 311 -23.55 -7.90 -56.14
CA LYS A 311 -24.97 -8.04 -55.82
C LYS A 311 -25.44 -7.04 -54.79
N THR A 312 -24.57 -6.66 -53.85
CA THR A 312 -24.87 -5.76 -52.73
C THR A 312 -24.39 -4.32 -52.94
N THR A 313 -23.80 -4.04 -54.10
CA THR A 313 -23.35 -2.70 -54.47
C THR A 313 -24.53 -1.76 -54.63
N ARG A 314 -24.50 -0.62 -53.99
CA ARG A 314 -25.52 0.43 -54.09
C ARG A 314 -25.48 1.01 -55.50
N ARG A 315 -26.56 0.85 -56.27
CA ARG A 315 -26.72 1.50 -57.57
C ARG A 315 -26.88 3.01 -57.36
N ARG A 316 -25.79 3.74 -57.27
CA ARG A 316 -25.84 5.22 -57.36
C ARG A 316 -26.22 5.57 -58.80
N LYS A 317 -27.41 6.30 -58.98
CA LYS A 317 -27.77 6.85 -60.29
C LYS A 317 -26.60 7.68 -60.83
N PRO A 318 -26.20 7.52 -62.09
CA PRO A 318 -25.14 8.35 -62.64
C PRO A 318 -25.55 9.84 -62.48
N ARG A 319 -24.70 10.60 -61.77
CA ARG A 319 -24.91 12.04 -61.64
C ARG A 319 -24.70 12.68 -63.00
N PRO A 320 -25.65 13.54 -63.49
CA PRO A 320 -25.48 14.25 -64.75
C PRO A 320 -24.19 15.09 -64.70
N GLU A 321 -23.38 14.99 -65.73
CA GLU A 321 -22.03 15.61 -65.88
C GLU A 321 -22.06 17.16 -65.72
N HIS A 322 -23.19 17.78 -65.78
CA HIS A 322 -23.37 19.25 -65.74
C HIS A 322 -23.66 19.85 -64.35
N ARG A 323 -23.78 19.06 -63.31
CA ARG A 323 -23.95 19.61 -61.96
C ARG A 323 -22.55 19.90 -61.37
N ARG A 324 -22.22 21.18 -61.18
CA ARG A 324 -21.00 21.63 -60.46
C ARG A 324 -20.81 20.78 -59.21
N ASN A 325 -19.79 19.92 -59.22
CA ASN A 325 -19.48 19.09 -58.08
C ASN A 325 -19.16 19.98 -56.85
N PRO A 326 -19.85 19.84 -55.74
CA PRO A 326 -19.58 20.66 -54.54
C PRO A 326 -18.09 20.61 -54.16
N LEU A 327 -17.40 19.51 -54.49
CA LEU A 327 -15.96 19.29 -54.26
C LEU A 327 -15.06 20.17 -55.12
N GLN A 328 -15.52 20.54 -56.36
CA GLN A 328 -14.81 21.53 -57.19
C GLN A 328 -14.97 22.94 -56.61
N ALA A 329 -16.12 23.20 -55.99
CA ALA A 329 -16.36 24.46 -55.26
C ALA A 329 -15.42 24.60 -54.04
N LEU A 330 -15.13 23.52 -53.30
CA LEU A 330 -14.21 23.48 -52.15
C LEU A 330 -12.75 23.83 -52.58
N GLY A 331 -12.24 23.27 -53.66
CA GLY A 331 -10.91 23.63 -54.18
C GLY A 331 -10.82 25.10 -54.62
N GLY A 332 -11.90 25.63 -55.28
CA GLY A 332 -11.99 27.03 -55.61
C GLY A 332 -12.12 27.94 -54.39
N PHE A 333 -12.88 27.54 -53.39
CA PHE A 333 -13.06 28.26 -52.12
C PHE A 333 -11.72 28.31 -51.36
N SER A 334 -11.01 27.17 -51.20
CA SER A 334 -9.72 27.10 -50.52
C SER A 334 -8.67 28.01 -51.21
N TYR A 335 -8.65 28.08 -52.49
CA TYR A 335 -7.74 28.99 -53.22
C TYR A 335 -8.09 30.44 -53.04
N ARG A 336 -9.41 30.81 -53.11
CA ARG A 336 -9.89 32.21 -52.95
C ARG A 336 -9.67 32.73 -51.54
N PHE A 337 -9.93 31.93 -50.53
CA PHE A 337 -9.84 32.31 -49.11
C PHE A 337 -8.56 31.79 -48.41
N ARG A 338 -7.48 31.47 -49.18
CA ARG A 338 -6.25 30.86 -48.64
C ARG A 338 -5.65 31.59 -47.44
N TRP A 339 -5.63 32.95 -47.49
CA TRP A 339 -5.05 33.72 -46.38
C TRP A 339 -5.95 33.72 -45.14
N LEU A 340 -7.27 33.71 -45.35
CA LEU A 340 -8.22 33.57 -44.23
C LEU A 340 -8.12 32.20 -43.58
N ILE A 341 -7.97 31.12 -44.38
CA ILE A 341 -7.78 29.75 -43.89
C ILE A 341 -6.47 29.65 -43.09
N VAL A 342 -5.39 30.25 -43.56
CA VAL A 342 -4.12 30.29 -42.82
C VAL A 342 -4.28 31.09 -41.52
N ALA A 343 -4.96 32.22 -41.52
CA ALA A 343 -5.20 33.00 -40.32
C ALA A 343 -6.05 32.23 -39.28
N ILE A 344 -7.12 31.58 -39.72
CA ILE A 344 -7.94 30.70 -38.87
C ILE A 344 -7.11 29.56 -38.30
N PHE A 345 -6.29 28.91 -39.14
CA PHE A 345 -5.41 27.83 -38.71
C PHE A 345 -4.43 28.30 -37.62
N LEU A 346 -3.76 29.43 -37.80
CA LEU A 346 -2.84 29.98 -36.79
C LEU A 346 -3.57 30.38 -35.50
N LEU A 347 -4.80 30.87 -35.59
CA LEU A 347 -5.63 31.17 -34.43
C LEU A 347 -6.02 29.87 -33.69
N LEU A 348 -6.44 28.83 -34.41
CA LEU A 348 -6.76 27.52 -33.83
C LEU A 348 -5.54 26.85 -33.24
N PHE A 349 -4.38 26.97 -33.90
CA PHE A 349 -3.12 26.42 -33.38
C PHE A 349 -2.71 27.11 -32.07
N ALA A 350 -2.72 28.43 -32.04
CA ALA A 350 -2.37 29.20 -30.84
C ALA A 350 -3.43 28.99 -29.73
N GLY A 351 -4.71 29.03 -30.09
CA GLY A 351 -5.82 28.81 -29.17
C GLY A 351 -5.80 27.40 -28.58
N GLY A 352 -5.62 26.38 -29.42
CA GLY A 352 -5.50 25.00 -28.97
C GLY A 352 -4.30 24.77 -28.05
N TYR A 353 -3.14 25.35 -28.39
CA TYR A 353 -1.94 25.28 -27.56
C TYR A 353 -2.17 25.90 -26.15
N LEU A 354 -2.83 27.05 -26.08
CA LEU A 354 -3.12 27.73 -24.80
C LEU A 354 -4.19 26.97 -23.98
N LEU A 355 -5.21 26.45 -24.65
CA LEU A 355 -6.33 25.79 -23.98
C LEU A 355 -6.01 24.36 -23.54
N GLN A 356 -5.09 23.65 -24.18
CA GLN A 356 -4.73 22.29 -23.78
C GLN A 356 -4.20 22.22 -22.35
N GLY A 357 -3.46 23.25 -21.89
CA GLY A 357 -2.95 23.33 -20.53
C GLY A 357 -4.04 23.53 -19.45
N GLN A 358 -5.30 23.71 -19.84
CA GLN A 358 -6.43 23.76 -18.91
C GLN A 358 -7.12 22.39 -18.74
N THR A 359 -6.73 21.40 -19.52
CA THR A 359 -7.27 20.05 -19.39
C THR A 359 -6.59 19.38 -18.21
N ALA A 360 -7.37 18.98 -17.19
CA ALA A 360 -6.84 18.28 -16.03
C ALA A 360 -6.31 16.90 -16.47
N THR A 361 -5.06 16.63 -16.12
CA THR A 361 -4.47 15.30 -16.29
C THR A 361 -4.71 14.51 -15.00
N VAL A 362 -5.12 13.26 -15.10
CA VAL A 362 -5.29 12.35 -13.96
C VAL A 362 -4.32 11.17 -14.11
N TYR A 363 -3.73 10.76 -13.01
CA TYR A 363 -2.71 9.72 -12.97
C TYR A 363 -3.24 8.39 -12.45
N THR A 364 -4.41 8.41 -11.79
CA THR A 364 -5.09 7.22 -11.31
C THR A 364 -6.37 6.96 -12.11
N LEU A 365 -6.65 5.69 -12.38
CA LEU A 365 -7.94 5.23 -12.88
C LEU A 365 -8.70 4.62 -11.70
N SER A 366 -9.45 5.43 -10.96
CA SER A 366 -10.26 4.93 -9.86
C SER A 366 -11.47 4.16 -10.38
N LYS A 367 -11.68 2.96 -9.84
CA LYS A 367 -12.96 2.24 -9.97
C LYS A 367 -14.04 3.08 -9.28
N VAL A 368 -15.26 3.03 -9.81
CA VAL A 368 -16.41 3.66 -9.12
C VAL A 368 -16.62 2.94 -7.79
N ASP A 369 -16.30 3.61 -6.70
CA ASP A 369 -16.46 3.10 -5.35
C ASP A 369 -17.76 3.66 -4.72
N PRO A 370 -18.85 2.88 -4.71
CA PRO A 370 -20.11 3.32 -4.14
C PRO A 370 -20.10 3.40 -2.61
N VAL A 371 -19.07 2.80 -1.97
CA VAL A 371 -18.88 2.82 -0.51
C VAL A 371 -18.18 4.10 -0.09
N ALA A 372 -17.26 4.62 -0.91
CA ALA A 372 -16.44 5.78 -0.60
C ALA A 372 -17.23 7.10 -0.44
N GLU A 373 -18.46 7.18 -1.01
CA GLU A 373 -19.32 8.35 -0.83
C GLU A 373 -19.76 8.53 0.64
N ILE A 374 -19.87 7.43 1.39
CA ILE A 374 -20.32 7.43 2.79
C ILE A 374 -19.17 7.09 3.74
N PHE A 375 -18.38 6.09 3.39
CA PHE A 375 -17.18 5.66 4.13
C PHE A 375 -15.96 5.90 3.24
N PRO A 376 -15.28 7.04 3.37
CA PRO A 376 -14.11 7.37 2.57
C PRO A 376 -13.04 6.27 2.63
N LYS A 377 -12.41 6.00 1.49
CA LYS A 377 -11.28 5.07 1.42
C LYS A 377 -10.07 5.72 2.11
N GLU A 378 -9.43 4.97 2.98
CA GLU A 378 -8.18 5.40 3.59
C GLU A 378 -7.04 5.36 2.57
N ASN A 379 -6.30 6.45 2.48
CA ASN A 379 -5.10 6.49 1.66
C ASN A 379 -3.91 6.05 2.51
N ARG A 380 -3.34 4.90 2.13
CA ARG A 380 -2.23 4.26 2.84
C ARG A 380 -0.91 4.63 2.18
N LEU A 381 -0.01 5.21 2.97
CA LEU A 381 1.36 5.49 2.60
C LEU A 381 2.32 4.72 3.52
N VAL A 382 3.43 4.25 2.98
CA VAL A 382 4.48 3.59 3.75
C VAL A 382 5.78 4.37 3.56
N LEU A 383 6.33 4.88 4.66
CA LEU A 383 7.65 5.47 4.69
C LEU A 383 8.65 4.40 5.14
N LEU A 384 9.53 3.98 4.22
CA LEU A 384 10.62 3.05 4.48
C LEU A 384 11.90 3.84 4.74
N TYR A 385 12.59 3.58 5.86
CA TYR A 385 13.79 4.30 6.29
C TYR A 385 14.82 3.36 6.93
N GLU A 386 16.08 3.77 6.99
CA GLU A 386 17.15 2.96 7.62
C GLU A 386 16.97 2.87 9.14
N ASN A 387 17.25 1.70 9.74
CA ASN A 387 17.10 1.45 11.20
C ASN A 387 17.85 2.44 12.10
N ARG A 388 18.91 3.07 11.58
CA ARG A 388 19.67 4.10 12.34
C ARG A 388 18.87 5.37 12.59
N ASP A 389 17.86 5.64 11.79
CA ASP A 389 17.01 6.83 11.88
C ASP A 389 15.72 6.59 12.70
N GLU A 390 15.63 5.46 13.41
CA GLU A 390 14.44 5.03 14.16
C GLU A 390 13.91 6.11 15.12
N LYS A 391 14.81 6.80 15.85
CA LYS A 391 14.42 7.86 16.78
C LYS A 391 13.88 9.11 16.07
N ALA A 392 14.42 9.44 14.90
CA ALA A 392 13.94 10.55 14.08
C ALA A 392 12.57 10.23 13.49
N ALA A 393 12.42 9.01 12.99
CA ALA A 393 11.14 8.51 12.46
C ALA A 393 10.03 8.49 13.54
N GLY A 394 10.37 8.13 14.79
CA GLY A 394 9.41 8.22 15.90
C GLY A 394 8.89 9.64 16.14
N LYS A 395 9.75 10.67 16.05
CA LYS A 395 9.34 12.07 16.15
C LYS A 395 8.49 12.53 14.97
N ILE A 396 8.85 12.07 13.76
CA ILE A 396 8.04 12.30 12.55
C ILE A 396 6.65 11.71 12.75
N ALA A 397 6.53 10.47 13.23
CA ALA A 397 5.25 9.82 13.51
C ALA A 397 4.39 10.62 14.53
N GLU A 398 5.01 11.13 15.60
CA GLU A 398 4.30 11.99 16.58
C GLU A 398 3.81 13.29 15.95
N THR A 399 4.64 13.94 15.12
CA THR A 399 4.28 15.19 14.44
C THR A 399 3.14 14.96 13.44
N LEU A 400 3.20 13.88 12.67
CA LEU A 400 2.19 13.52 11.69
C LEU A 400 0.86 13.13 12.36
N SER A 401 0.90 12.36 13.46
CA SER A 401 -0.31 11.98 14.20
C SER A 401 -1.07 13.19 14.81
N ALA A 402 -0.39 14.33 14.95
CA ALA A 402 -1.04 15.58 15.39
C ALA A 402 -1.71 16.36 14.25
N GLN A 403 -1.51 15.98 12.98
CA GLN A 403 -2.13 16.64 11.82
C GLN A 403 -3.55 16.13 11.60
N PRO A 404 -4.54 17.01 11.32
CA PRO A 404 -5.93 16.60 11.12
C PRO A 404 -6.14 15.65 9.93
N ALA A 405 -5.28 15.72 8.92
CA ALA A 405 -5.35 14.88 7.72
C ALA A 405 -4.81 13.45 7.95
N VAL A 406 -4.08 13.22 9.05
CA VAL A 406 -3.46 11.93 9.37
C VAL A 406 -4.29 11.23 10.43
N ARG A 407 -4.88 10.12 10.07
CA ARG A 407 -5.64 9.27 10.99
C ARG A 407 -4.73 8.47 11.93
N SER A 408 -3.66 7.92 11.40
CA SER A 408 -2.65 7.21 12.18
C SER A 408 -1.29 7.21 11.51
N ALA A 409 -0.23 7.24 12.34
CA ALA A 409 1.16 7.09 11.92
C ALA A 409 1.81 6.03 12.81
N VAL A 410 1.91 4.80 12.29
CA VAL A 410 2.40 3.64 13.06
C VAL A 410 3.83 3.33 12.66
N SER A 411 4.78 3.50 13.58
CA SER A 411 6.19 3.14 13.42
C SER A 411 6.67 2.33 14.62
N TYR A 412 7.76 1.59 14.47
CA TYR A 412 8.34 0.83 15.58
C TYR A 412 8.71 1.76 16.75
N ALA A 413 9.41 2.87 16.50
CA ALA A 413 9.80 3.81 17.55
C ALA A 413 8.63 4.62 18.12
N GLY A 414 7.55 4.80 17.37
CA GLY A 414 6.32 5.46 17.84
C GLY A 414 5.42 4.56 18.68
N THR A 415 5.62 3.22 18.61
CA THR A 415 4.79 2.22 19.27
C THR A 415 5.62 1.29 20.18
N LEU A 416 6.03 0.14 19.65
CA LEU A 416 6.73 -0.91 20.41
C LEU A 416 8.10 -0.49 20.94
N GLY A 417 8.79 0.39 20.22
CA GLY A 417 10.10 0.94 20.59
C GLY A 417 10.04 2.27 21.33
N LYS A 418 8.83 2.82 21.57
CA LYS A 418 8.68 4.10 22.27
C LYS A 418 9.13 3.97 23.73
N PRO A 419 10.08 4.82 24.20
CA PRO A 419 10.45 4.85 25.60
C PRO A 419 9.28 5.40 26.43
N CYS A 420 8.76 4.62 27.35
CA CYS A 420 7.67 4.97 28.25
C CYS A 420 8.15 5.03 29.69
N THR A 421 7.68 6.01 30.46
CA THR A 421 7.76 6.03 31.92
C THR A 421 6.80 4.97 32.49
N VAL A 422 6.81 4.75 33.80
CA VAL A 422 5.93 3.75 34.44
C VAL A 422 4.45 4.04 34.15
N ASP A 423 4.01 5.30 34.28
CA ASP A 423 2.61 5.71 34.07
C ASP A 423 2.20 5.59 32.59
N GLU A 424 3.09 5.97 31.67
CA GLU A 424 2.87 5.81 30.23
C GLU A 424 2.82 4.34 29.82
N MET A 425 3.63 3.47 30.45
CA MET A 425 3.66 2.04 30.20
C MET A 425 2.37 1.36 30.64
N GLU A 426 1.84 1.72 31.82
CA GLU A 426 0.54 1.22 32.31
C GLU A 426 -0.56 1.54 31.31
N SER A 427 -0.60 2.79 30.83
CA SER A 427 -1.56 3.24 29.82
C SER A 427 -1.39 2.50 28.49
N ALA A 428 -0.14 2.28 28.04
CA ALA A 428 0.17 1.61 26.78
C ALA A 428 -0.22 0.12 26.81
N LEU A 429 0.08 -0.58 27.90
CA LEU A 429 -0.29 -2.00 28.07
C LEU A 429 -1.81 -2.20 28.14
N SER A 430 -2.53 -1.25 28.78
CA SER A 430 -4.00 -1.30 28.87
C SER A 430 -4.68 -1.06 27.52
N ALA A 431 -4.02 -0.33 26.60
CA ALA A 431 -4.52 -0.02 25.27
C ALA A 431 -4.22 -1.12 24.22
N MET A 432 -3.42 -2.12 24.56
CA MET A 432 -3.14 -3.25 23.66
C MET A 432 -4.35 -4.18 23.51
N ASP A 433 -4.50 -4.79 22.36
CA ASP A 433 -5.53 -5.81 22.12
C ASP A 433 -5.37 -6.98 23.11
N GLY A 434 -6.41 -7.24 23.90
CA GLY A 434 -6.35 -8.21 24.99
C GLY A 434 -6.01 -7.63 26.36
N GLY A 435 -5.77 -6.31 26.46
CA GLY A 435 -5.65 -5.47 27.66
C GLY A 435 -4.91 -6.10 28.83
N MET A 436 -3.58 -6.07 28.85
CA MET A 436 -2.83 -6.51 30.04
C MET A 436 -2.86 -5.41 31.11
N THR A 437 -3.60 -5.63 32.18
CA THR A 437 -3.59 -4.71 33.33
C THR A 437 -2.47 -5.09 34.27
N VAL A 438 -1.37 -4.37 34.24
CA VAL A 438 -0.25 -4.52 35.18
C VAL A 438 -0.28 -3.34 36.14
N PRO A 439 -0.39 -3.57 37.46
CA PRO A 439 -0.40 -2.47 38.45
C PRO A 439 0.89 -1.65 38.36
N ALA A 440 0.79 -0.33 38.54
CA ALA A 440 1.92 0.60 38.49
C ALA A 440 3.05 0.19 39.44
N ASP A 441 2.73 -0.30 40.64
CA ASP A 441 3.73 -0.79 41.60
C ASP A 441 4.55 -1.97 41.07
N MET A 442 3.92 -2.88 40.33
CA MET A 442 4.63 -4.01 39.68
C MET A 442 5.51 -3.56 38.52
N LEU A 443 5.04 -2.61 37.73
CA LEU A 443 5.87 -1.99 36.70
C LEU A 443 7.08 -1.27 37.31
N GLN A 444 6.87 -0.52 38.39
CA GLN A 444 7.93 0.19 39.08
C GLN A 444 9.00 -0.77 39.64
N LEU A 445 8.58 -1.95 40.14
CA LEU A 445 9.50 -3.01 40.54
C LEU A 445 10.36 -3.51 39.35
N VAL A 446 9.76 -3.69 38.18
CA VAL A 446 10.49 -4.13 36.97
C VAL A 446 11.48 -3.04 36.52
N TYR A 447 11.06 -1.76 36.52
CA TYR A 447 11.95 -0.65 36.16
C TYR A 447 13.13 -0.56 37.14
N TYR A 448 12.88 -0.72 38.44
CA TYR A 448 13.95 -0.75 39.43
C TYR A 448 14.90 -1.94 39.23
N ALA A 449 14.36 -3.11 38.91
CA ALA A 449 15.18 -4.29 38.61
C ALA A 449 16.03 -4.15 37.34
N CYS A 450 15.61 -3.28 36.37
CA CYS A 450 16.37 -2.99 35.16
C CYS A 450 17.46 -1.93 35.36
N TYR A 451 17.19 -0.92 36.16
CA TYR A 451 18.03 0.29 36.28
C TYR A 451 18.67 0.47 37.65
N GLY A 452 18.11 -0.14 38.70
CA GLY A 452 18.57 -0.07 40.05
C GLY A 452 19.85 -0.90 40.29
N PRO A 453 20.41 -0.82 41.49
CA PRO A 453 21.55 -1.65 41.88
C PRO A 453 21.16 -3.12 42.00
N ASP A 454 22.10 -4.02 41.71
CA ASP A 454 21.87 -5.50 41.78
C ASP A 454 21.42 -5.96 43.16
N GLU A 455 21.90 -5.28 44.22
CA GLU A 455 21.53 -5.53 45.62
C GLU A 455 20.70 -4.36 46.16
N PRO A 456 19.50 -4.64 46.69
CA PRO A 456 18.66 -3.62 47.33
C PRO A 456 19.37 -3.08 48.59
N PRO A 457 19.13 -1.81 48.95
CA PRO A 457 19.68 -1.19 50.15
C PRO A 457 19.35 -1.98 51.43
N ALA A 458 20.37 -2.12 52.28
CA ALA A 458 20.17 -2.73 53.60
C ALA A 458 19.22 -1.91 54.46
N LEU A 459 18.35 -2.59 55.23
CA LEU A 459 17.35 -1.95 56.13
C LEU A 459 17.65 -2.19 57.57
N THR A 460 17.45 -1.19 58.41
CA THR A 460 17.42 -1.42 59.84
C THR A 460 16.17 -2.24 60.20
N LEU A 461 16.21 -2.96 61.31
CA LEU A 461 15.11 -3.82 61.75
C LEU A 461 13.79 -3.01 61.90
N ALA A 462 13.90 -1.78 62.39
CA ALA A 462 12.79 -0.87 62.55
C ALA A 462 12.17 -0.48 61.15
N GLN A 463 13.02 -0.15 60.19
CA GLN A 463 12.60 0.18 58.83
C GLN A 463 11.93 -1.01 58.17
N PHE A 464 12.50 -2.21 58.34
CA PHE A 464 11.92 -3.43 57.80
C PHE A 464 10.54 -3.74 58.43
N ALA A 465 10.41 -3.66 59.77
CA ALA A 465 9.16 -3.96 60.47
C ALA A 465 8.01 -3.01 60.11
N VAL A 466 8.28 -1.73 59.98
CA VAL A 466 7.31 -0.72 59.52
C VAL A 466 6.87 -1.05 58.09
N PHE A 467 7.81 -1.27 57.22
CA PHE A 467 7.50 -1.59 55.83
C PHE A 467 6.72 -2.90 55.68
N ALA A 468 7.11 -3.94 56.40
CA ALA A 468 6.38 -5.22 56.40
C ALA A 468 4.96 -5.08 56.90
N GLN A 469 4.72 -4.17 57.90
CA GLN A 469 3.34 -3.86 58.35
C GLN A 469 2.51 -3.18 57.25
N ASP A 470 3.12 -2.25 56.51
CA ASP A 470 2.46 -1.58 55.39
C ASP A 470 2.11 -2.62 54.29
N CYS A 471 3.02 -3.54 53.96
CA CYS A 471 2.76 -4.63 53.01
C CYS A 471 1.62 -5.58 53.49
N LEU A 472 1.49 -5.83 54.79
CA LEU A 472 0.40 -6.63 55.32
C LEU A 472 -0.98 -5.94 55.20
N ALA A 473 -1.01 -4.63 55.13
CA ALA A 473 -2.21 -3.83 54.92
C ALA A 473 -2.59 -3.74 53.43
N ASP A 474 -1.67 -4.02 52.52
CA ASP A 474 -1.89 -4.00 51.10
C ASP A 474 -2.59 -5.31 50.62
N PRO A 475 -3.81 -5.21 50.03
CA PRO A 475 -4.56 -6.38 49.58
C PRO A 475 -3.79 -7.22 48.55
N GLN A 476 -2.95 -6.61 47.73
CA GLN A 476 -2.18 -7.29 46.69
C GLN A 476 -1.02 -8.11 47.24
N LEU A 477 -0.37 -7.62 48.27
CA LEU A 477 0.82 -8.24 48.89
C LEU A 477 0.46 -9.14 50.07
N SER A 478 -0.67 -8.92 50.70
CA SER A 478 -1.10 -9.67 51.90
C SER A 478 -1.18 -11.17 51.68
N GLY A 479 -1.41 -11.62 50.42
CA GLY A 479 -1.44 -13.06 50.07
C GLY A 479 -0.07 -13.74 50.04
N TYR A 480 1.01 -12.96 49.90
CA TYR A 480 2.40 -13.50 49.86
C TYR A 480 3.08 -13.64 51.23
N VAL A 481 2.45 -13.12 52.29
CA VAL A 481 2.96 -13.22 53.67
C VAL A 481 2.18 -14.30 54.39
N ASP A 482 2.82 -15.41 54.68
CA ASP A 482 2.21 -16.52 55.37
C ASP A 482 1.83 -16.20 56.82
N GLU A 483 0.98 -17.01 57.44
CA GLU A 483 0.46 -16.79 58.77
C GLU A 483 1.59 -16.89 59.85
N GLY A 484 2.63 -17.67 59.58
CA GLY A 484 3.82 -17.78 60.41
C GLY A 484 4.63 -16.47 60.44
N MET A 485 4.87 -15.91 59.26
CA MET A 485 5.56 -14.62 59.08
C MET A 485 4.74 -13.45 59.70
N ARG A 486 3.42 -13.49 59.58
CA ARG A 486 2.53 -12.51 60.23
C ARG A 486 2.67 -12.52 61.76
N ALA A 487 2.67 -13.71 62.32
CA ALA A 487 2.82 -13.89 63.79
C ALA A 487 4.19 -13.43 64.29
N GLN A 488 5.25 -13.73 63.54
CA GLN A 488 6.62 -13.29 63.83
C GLN A 488 6.76 -11.76 63.72
N LEU A 489 6.22 -11.15 62.70
CA LEU A 489 6.22 -9.69 62.54
C LEU A 489 5.43 -8.98 63.67
N ALA A 490 4.29 -9.53 64.05
CA ALA A 490 3.50 -9.00 65.18
C ALA A 490 4.26 -9.04 66.49
N GLY A 491 5.06 -10.10 66.70
CA GLY A 491 5.94 -10.25 67.88
C GLY A 491 7.18 -9.33 67.81
N LEU A 492 7.68 -9.04 66.65
CA LEU A 492 8.87 -8.21 66.48
C LEU A 492 8.60 -6.70 66.57
N LEU A 493 7.44 -6.23 66.09
CA LEU A 493 7.09 -4.82 66.06
C LEU A 493 7.34 -4.04 67.39
N PRO A 494 6.92 -4.55 68.57
CA PRO A 494 7.19 -3.88 69.84
C PRO A 494 8.68 -3.78 70.19
N LEU A 495 9.49 -4.72 69.67
CA LEU A 495 10.94 -4.78 69.94
C LEU A 495 11.76 -3.87 69.00
N THR A 496 11.14 -3.32 67.93
CA THR A 496 11.81 -2.44 66.96
C THR A 496 11.74 -0.97 67.37
N ASP A 497 10.97 -0.60 68.36
CA ASP A 497 10.92 0.77 68.87
C ASP A 497 11.97 0.93 69.99
N GLU A 498 13.07 1.63 69.70
CA GLU A 498 14.16 1.92 70.63
C GLU A 498 13.63 2.47 71.95
N LYS A 499 12.66 3.35 71.95
CA LYS A 499 12.07 3.94 73.15
C LYS A 499 11.39 2.88 74.03
N THR A 500 10.69 1.96 73.39
CA THR A 500 9.99 0.85 74.09
C THR A 500 10.99 -0.07 74.76
N ILE A 501 12.09 -0.46 74.07
CA ILE A 501 13.07 -1.38 74.63
C ILE A 501 14.04 -0.72 75.64
N THR A 502 14.23 0.60 75.60
CA THR A 502 15.12 1.36 76.51
C THR A 502 14.36 1.98 77.70
N THR A 503 13.02 2.00 77.67
CA THR A 503 12.22 2.50 78.83
C THR A 503 12.35 1.55 80.04
N PRO A 504 12.62 2.04 81.20
CA PRO A 504 12.69 1.21 82.42
C PRO A 504 11.34 0.57 82.76
N LEU A 505 11.34 -0.73 82.92
CA LEU A 505 10.17 -1.57 83.25
C LEU A 505 10.36 -2.18 84.69
N THR A 506 9.28 -2.29 85.39
CA THR A 506 9.27 -3.02 86.69
C THR A 506 9.15 -4.52 86.48
N ALA A 507 9.33 -5.34 87.54
CA ALA A 507 9.23 -6.81 87.41
C ALA A 507 7.93 -7.31 86.81
N PRO A 508 6.71 -6.87 87.10
CA PRO A 508 5.46 -7.29 86.43
C PRO A 508 5.46 -6.90 84.92
N MET A 509 6.00 -5.71 84.62
CA MET A 509 6.05 -5.25 83.20
C MET A 509 7.06 -6.04 82.38
N LEU A 510 8.20 -6.37 82.95
CA LEU A 510 9.21 -7.25 82.30
C LEU A 510 8.64 -8.67 82.13
N ALA A 511 7.85 -9.21 83.08
CA ALA A 511 7.15 -10.48 82.95
C ALA A 511 6.21 -10.49 81.71
N GLY A 512 5.39 -9.41 81.56
CA GLY A 512 4.50 -9.23 80.42
C GLY A 512 5.30 -9.09 79.08
N ALA A 513 6.46 -8.44 79.08
CA ALA A 513 7.27 -8.25 77.86
C ALA A 513 8.11 -9.46 77.46
N THR A 514 8.54 -10.32 78.40
CA THR A 514 9.38 -11.47 78.13
C THR A 514 8.68 -12.81 78.16
N GLY A 515 7.44 -12.85 78.66
CA GLY A 515 6.71 -14.12 78.87
C GLY A 515 7.26 -14.96 80.05
N MET A 516 8.25 -14.47 80.79
CA MET A 516 8.86 -15.16 81.89
C MET A 516 7.99 -14.99 83.19
N ASP A 517 8.11 -15.94 84.11
CA ASP A 517 7.39 -15.87 85.38
C ASP A 517 7.91 -14.67 86.22
N GLU A 518 6.95 -13.87 86.77
CA GLU A 518 7.24 -12.68 87.57
C GLU A 518 8.14 -12.98 88.79
N VAL A 519 8.00 -14.15 89.42
CA VAL A 519 8.84 -14.58 90.51
C VAL A 519 10.26 -14.83 90.13
N GLN A 520 10.45 -15.42 88.93
CA GLN A 520 11.81 -15.59 88.29
C GLN A 520 12.46 -14.24 88.02
N ILE A 521 11.72 -13.32 87.37
CA ILE A 521 12.23 -11.99 87.03
C ILE A 521 12.60 -11.27 88.32
N THR A 522 11.74 -11.34 89.41
CA THR A 522 12.01 -10.71 90.68
C THR A 522 13.32 -11.26 91.31
N GLN A 523 13.59 -12.55 91.17
CA GLN A 523 14.84 -13.17 91.58
C GLN A 523 16.05 -12.64 90.78
N LEU A 524 15.91 -12.55 89.47
CA LEU A 524 16.97 -12.06 88.54
C LEU A 524 17.28 -10.57 88.85
N LEU A 525 16.22 -9.73 89.12
CA LEU A 525 16.46 -8.33 89.48
C LEU A 525 17.12 -8.23 90.86
N LYS A 526 16.79 -9.08 91.82
CA LYS A 526 17.51 -9.13 93.10
C LYS A 526 18.98 -9.51 92.86
N MET A 527 19.28 -10.42 92.00
CA MET A 527 20.63 -10.73 91.68
C MET A 527 21.39 -9.54 91.06
N ARG A 528 20.73 -8.77 90.21
CA ARG A 528 21.29 -7.58 89.57
C ARG A 528 21.52 -6.41 90.48
N PHE A 529 20.53 -6.09 91.41
CA PHE A 529 20.54 -4.92 92.21
C PHE A 529 21.10 -5.22 93.63
N GLY A 530 21.18 -6.51 93.97
CA GLY A 530 21.69 -6.90 95.38
C GLY A 530 20.91 -6.23 96.48
N ALA A 531 21.58 -5.64 97.45
CA ALA A 531 21.04 -4.97 98.60
C ALA A 531 20.23 -3.70 98.26
N GLN A 532 20.31 -3.18 97.04
CA GLN A 532 19.61 -1.98 96.56
C GLN A 532 18.29 -2.29 95.90
N TYR A 533 17.89 -3.57 95.86
CA TYR A 533 16.62 -3.99 95.25
C TYR A 533 15.44 -3.43 96.04
N THR A 534 14.50 -2.79 95.36
CA THR A 534 13.17 -2.37 95.88
C THR A 534 12.08 -2.93 94.90
N PRO A 535 10.82 -3.05 95.31
CA PRO A 535 9.75 -3.45 94.37
C PRO A 535 9.56 -2.49 93.20
N GLU A 536 10.07 -1.26 93.23
CA GLU A 536 10.09 -0.23 92.22
C GLU A 536 11.34 -0.25 91.35
N SER A 537 12.24 -1.20 91.66
CA SER A 537 13.46 -1.37 90.80
C SER A 537 13.08 -1.71 89.41
N ALA A 538 13.51 -0.89 88.44
CA ALA A 538 13.18 -1.02 87.03
C ALA A 538 14.45 -1.15 86.19
N LEU A 539 14.37 -1.96 85.20
CA LEU A 539 15.42 -2.15 84.19
C LEU A 539 14.79 -2.08 82.80
N SER A 540 15.41 -1.43 81.89
CA SER A 540 14.87 -1.49 80.50
C SER A 540 14.95 -2.91 79.93
N LEU A 541 14.06 -3.25 79.00
CA LEU A 541 14.05 -4.57 78.37
C LEU A 541 15.41 -4.91 77.82
N TYR A 542 16.03 -3.97 77.12
CA TYR A 542 17.37 -4.10 76.57
C TYR A 542 18.42 -4.42 77.69
N ALA A 543 18.45 -3.60 78.73
CA ALA A 543 19.39 -3.81 79.85
C ALA A 543 19.14 -5.11 80.60
N PHE A 544 17.90 -5.57 80.66
CA PHE A 544 17.53 -6.85 81.28
C PHE A 544 18.00 -8.04 80.43
N ILE A 545 17.84 -8.01 79.09
CA ILE A 545 18.28 -9.03 78.19
C ILE A 545 19.85 -9.08 78.20
N VAL A 546 20.50 -7.92 78.14
CA VAL A 546 21.97 -7.82 78.27
C VAL A 546 22.42 -8.47 79.62
N PHE A 547 21.74 -8.18 80.70
CA PHE A 547 22.08 -8.77 81.97
C PHE A 547 21.91 -10.30 82.00
N LEU A 548 20.85 -10.82 81.41
CA LEU A 548 20.59 -12.26 81.33
C LEU A 548 21.67 -12.95 80.49
N THR A 549 21.95 -12.45 79.30
CA THR A 549 22.89 -13.08 78.38
C THR A 549 24.34 -13.01 78.83
N ASP A 550 24.76 -11.86 79.34
CA ASP A 550 26.18 -11.62 79.67
C ASP A 550 26.55 -12.06 81.10
N ASN A 551 25.58 -12.07 82.04
CA ASN A 551 25.92 -12.38 83.42
C ASN A 551 25.26 -13.67 83.93
N VAL A 552 24.00 -13.96 83.55
CA VAL A 552 23.26 -15.14 84.07
C VAL A 552 23.60 -16.37 83.23
N LEU A 553 23.51 -16.33 81.93
CA LEU A 553 23.78 -17.49 81.05
C LEU A 553 25.25 -17.89 81.02
N ASN A 554 26.18 -17.00 81.34
CA ASN A 554 27.62 -17.30 81.48
C ASN A 554 27.96 -17.93 82.83
N ASN A 555 27.03 -17.99 83.78
CA ASN A 555 27.21 -18.74 85.06
C ASN A 555 26.53 -20.12 84.98
N PRO A 556 27.27 -21.22 84.99
CA PRO A 556 26.71 -22.56 84.81
C PRO A 556 25.57 -22.96 85.80
N SER A 557 25.64 -22.40 87.02
CA SER A 557 24.62 -22.69 88.05
C SER A 557 23.37 -21.91 87.85
N ALA A 558 23.45 -20.73 87.26
CA ALA A 558 22.30 -19.87 86.96
C ALA A 558 21.71 -20.26 85.58
N ALA A 559 22.55 -20.65 84.62
CA ALA A 559 22.13 -21.11 83.31
C ALA A 559 21.23 -22.33 83.37
N ALA A 560 21.46 -23.21 84.36
CA ALA A 560 20.64 -24.38 84.59
C ALA A 560 19.18 -24.08 84.97
N MET A 561 18.83 -22.84 85.28
CA MET A 561 17.45 -22.42 85.50
C MET A 561 16.62 -22.20 84.19
N PHE A 562 17.27 -22.27 83.07
CA PHE A 562 16.62 -22.06 81.77
C PHE A 562 16.74 -23.35 80.88
N ASP A 563 15.68 -23.67 80.18
CA ASP A 563 15.72 -24.73 79.17
C ASP A 563 16.42 -24.25 77.91
N GLU A 564 16.80 -25.19 77.06
CA GLU A 564 17.54 -24.86 75.82
C GLU A 564 16.76 -23.94 74.86
N ALA A 565 15.42 -24.03 74.87
CA ALA A 565 14.53 -23.23 74.06
C ALA A 565 14.51 -21.77 74.57
N THR A 566 14.43 -21.54 75.86
CA THR A 566 14.47 -20.22 76.50
C THR A 566 15.83 -19.56 76.32
N VAL A 567 16.93 -20.31 76.39
CA VAL A 567 18.29 -19.79 76.13
C VAL A 567 18.41 -19.33 74.73
N ALA A 568 17.93 -20.11 73.75
CA ALA A 568 17.93 -19.75 72.31
C ALA A 568 17.06 -18.47 72.08
N ALA A 569 15.87 -18.40 72.68
CA ALA A 569 14.99 -17.24 72.58
C ALA A 569 15.63 -15.96 73.14
N LEU A 570 16.29 -16.06 74.31
CA LEU A 570 16.99 -14.92 74.90
C LEU A 570 18.19 -14.43 74.05
N GLN A 571 18.97 -15.37 73.45
CA GLN A 571 20.04 -15.02 72.54
C GLN A 571 19.51 -14.33 71.27
N GLN A 572 18.39 -14.82 70.71
CA GLN A 572 17.73 -14.19 69.60
C GLN A 572 17.20 -12.78 69.95
N MET A 573 16.50 -12.64 71.10
CA MET A 573 16.07 -11.31 71.57
C MET A 573 17.27 -10.37 71.81
N ARG A 574 18.39 -10.88 72.23
CA ARG A 574 19.64 -10.11 72.39
C ARG A 574 20.09 -9.57 71.06
N GLY A 575 20.20 -10.43 70.02
CA GLY A 575 20.55 -10.01 68.64
C GLY A 575 19.62 -8.94 68.08
N VAL A 576 18.31 -9.11 68.30
CA VAL A 576 17.30 -8.16 67.86
C VAL A 576 17.44 -6.80 68.57
N THR A 577 17.55 -6.78 69.94
CA THR A 577 17.62 -5.54 70.68
C THR A 577 18.96 -4.81 70.50
N ASP A 578 20.07 -5.52 70.33
CA ASP A 578 21.37 -4.93 69.98
C ASP A 578 21.34 -4.29 68.56
N ALA A 579 20.71 -4.95 67.67
CA ALA A 579 20.53 -4.43 66.28
C ALA A 579 19.68 -3.13 66.23
N VAL A 580 18.64 -3.05 67.09
CA VAL A 580 17.81 -1.85 67.19
C VAL A 580 18.56 -0.68 67.82
N VAL A 581 19.26 -0.91 68.93
CA VAL A 581 20.05 0.13 69.62
C VAL A 581 21.24 0.61 68.81
N SER A 582 21.88 -0.29 68.05
CA SER A 582 23.00 0.05 67.18
C SER A 582 22.58 0.59 65.77
N GLU A 583 21.29 0.67 65.48
CA GLU A 583 20.78 1.05 64.17
C GLU A 583 21.43 0.27 63.00
N THR A 584 21.76 -1.00 63.25
CA THR A 584 22.45 -1.83 62.24
C THR A 584 21.49 -2.11 61.09
N ALA A 585 21.92 -1.83 59.85
CA ALA A 585 21.20 -2.17 58.65
C ALA A 585 21.66 -3.57 58.13
N PHE A 586 20.71 -4.38 57.73
CA PHE A 586 20.86 -5.76 57.27
C PHE A 586 20.47 -5.93 55.85
N THR A 587 21.27 -6.70 55.13
CA THR A 587 20.90 -7.23 53.79
C THR A 587 19.78 -8.26 53.93
N PRO A 588 19.07 -8.61 52.85
CA PRO A 588 18.03 -9.67 52.90
C PRO A 588 18.54 -10.98 53.49
N GLU A 589 19.79 -11.41 53.14
CA GLU A 589 20.41 -12.64 53.63
C GLU A 589 20.69 -12.58 55.14
N GLU A 590 21.18 -11.43 55.61
CA GLU A 590 21.42 -11.21 57.03
C GLU A 590 20.10 -11.11 57.82
N MET A 591 19.07 -10.49 57.24
CA MET A 591 17.74 -10.40 57.84
C MET A 591 17.08 -11.78 58.01
N ALA A 592 17.27 -12.68 57.03
CA ALA A 592 16.82 -14.07 57.12
C ALA A 592 17.42 -14.82 58.31
N LYS A 593 18.66 -14.48 58.70
CA LYS A 593 19.33 -15.09 59.89
C LYS A 593 18.74 -14.59 61.19
N ILE A 594 18.21 -13.35 61.21
CA ILE A 594 17.60 -12.72 62.39
C ILE A 594 16.13 -13.17 62.56
N LEU A 595 15.45 -13.43 61.43
CA LEU A 595 14.06 -13.88 61.34
C LEU A 595 13.96 -15.38 61.07
N PRO A 596 14.03 -16.27 62.05
CA PRO A 596 14.01 -17.72 61.81
C PRO A 596 12.71 -18.16 61.13
N GLY A 597 12.85 -18.86 60.00
CA GLY A 597 11.74 -19.33 59.21
C GLY A 597 11.28 -18.36 58.12
N ALA A 598 11.90 -17.17 58.00
CA ALA A 598 11.68 -16.31 56.87
C ALA A 598 12.39 -16.86 55.61
N ASP A 599 11.67 -16.92 54.49
CA ASP A 599 12.28 -17.29 53.21
C ASP A 599 13.16 -16.14 52.69
N GLU A 600 14.42 -16.41 52.42
CA GLU A 600 15.38 -15.43 51.92
C GLU A 600 14.92 -14.83 50.60
N THR A 601 14.28 -15.66 49.75
CA THR A 601 13.76 -15.23 48.44
C THR A 601 12.62 -14.22 48.60
N ALA A 602 11.71 -14.50 49.50
CA ALA A 602 10.60 -13.59 49.81
C ALA A 602 11.08 -12.27 50.45
N LEU A 603 12.07 -12.34 51.36
CA LEU A 603 12.71 -11.13 51.91
C LEU A 603 13.39 -10.29 50.85
N ARG A 604 14.12 -10.91 49.93
CA ARG A 604 14.79 -10.18 48.85
C ARG A 604 13.79 -9.50 47.92
N LEU A 605 12.65 -10.13 47.64
CA LEU A 605 11.57 -9.52 46.85
C LEU A 605 10.95 -8.32 47.59
N LEU A 606 10.72 -8.47 48.89
CA LEU A 606 10.18 -7.34 49.72
C LEU A 606 11.13 -6.13 49.78
N TYR A 607 12.46 -6.39 49.88
CA TYR A 607 13.46 -5.32 49.85
C TYR A 607 13.51 -4.63 48.47
N LEU A 608 13.44 -5.42 47.37
CA LEU A 608 13.36 -4.87 46.03
C LEU A 608 12.08 -4.04 45.84
N TYR A 609 10.95 -4.54 46.32
CA TYR A 609 9.68 -3.82 46.25
C TYR A 609 9.71 -2.50 47.01
N ARG A 610 10.29 -2.47 48.23
CA ARG A 610 10.50 -1.24 48.97
C ARG A 610 11.41 -0.26 48.27
N ALA A 611 12.56 -0.75 47.78
CA ALA A 611 13.53 0.07 47.04
C ALA A 611 12.91 0.67 45.77
N SER A 612 12.10 -0.08 45.08
CA SER A 612 11.39 0.41 43.87
C SER A 612 10.46 1.57 44.16
N ARG A 613 9.81 1.58 45.34
CA ARG A 613 8.91 2.69 45.78
C ARG A 613 9.66 3.91 46.33
N THR A 614 10.86 3.74 46.86
CA THR A 614 11.61 4.81 47.55
C THR A 614 12.76 5.39 46.73
N GLU A 615 13.34 4.64 45.81
CA GLU A 615 14.58 4.96 45.10
C GLU A 615 14.47 4.94 43.59
N SER A 616 13.28 4.66 43.04
CA SER A 616 13.06 4.72 41.59
C SER A 616 13.19 6.15 41.07
N ASP A 617 13.85 6.32 39.95
CA ASP A 617 13.89 7.60 39.24
C ASP A 617 12.68 7.66 38.27
N PRO A 618 11.80 8.62 38.40
CA PRO A 618 10.65 8.78 37.49
C PRO A 618 11.07 9.06 36.03
N ALA A 619 12.36 9.39 35.79
CA ALA A 619 12.92 9.57 34.45
C ALA A 619 13.31 8.25 33.76
N TRP A 620 13.28 7.11 34.46
CA TRP A 620 13.55 5.82 33.82
C TRP A 620 12.49 5.47 32.80
N THR A 621 12.93 5.03 31.64
CA THR A 621 12.04 4.67 30.55
C THR A 621 12.41 3.31 29.97
N LEU A 622 11.40 2.47 29.72
CA LEU A 622 11.52 1.23 28.96
C LEU A 622 10.57 1.28 27.77
N SER A 623 10.96 0.67 26.67
CA SER A 623 9.96 0.39 25.63
C SER A 623 9.20 -0.89 25.97
N ILE A 624 8.00 -1.07 25.35
CA ILE A 624 7.21 -2.30 25.47
C ILE A 624 8.08 -3.52 25.10
N GLY A 625 8.87 -3.38 24.04
CA GLY A 625 9.79 -4.43 23.59
C GLY A 625 10.81 -4.79 24.68
N GLN A 626 11.47 -3.81 25.27
CA GLN A 626 12.45 -4.01 26.36
C GLN A 626 11.81 -4.60 27.61
N LEU A 627 10.61 -4.15 27.96
CA LEU A 627 9.87 -4.70 29.09
C LEU A 627 9.57 -6.19 28.89
N LEU A 628 8.97 -6.56 27.76
CA LEU A 628 8.63 -7.96 27.47
C LEU A 628 9.87 -8.86 27.29
N ASP A 629 10.95 -8.33 26.72
CA ASP A 629 12.25 -9.02 26.66
C ASP A 629 12.78 -9.30 28.05
N TYR A 630 12.76 -8.33 28.95
CA TYR A 630 13.21 -8.46 30.33
C TYR A 630 12.32 -9.45 31.10
N LEU A 631 11.01 -9.32 30.99
CA LEU A 631 10.06 -10.23 31.64
C LEU A 631 10.28 -11.69 31.19
N ASN A 632 10.44 -11.92 29.90
CA ASN A 632 10.64 -13.25 29.32
C ASN A 632 12.03 -13.83 29.69
N ALA A 633 13.08 -13.05 29.62
CA ALA A 633 14.45 -13.52 29.81
C ALA A 633 14.86 -13.63 31.29
N ALA A 634 14.51 -12.61 32.09
CA ALA A 634 14.96 -12.47 33.48
C ALA A 634 13.91 -12.91 34.50
N VAL A 635 12.65 -12.49 34.31
CA VAL A 635 11.62 -12.69 35.34
C VAL A 635 11.02 -14.10 35.27
N LEU A 636 10.67 -14.64 34.10
CA LEU A 636 10.08 -15.97 33.95
C LEU A 636 11.00 -17.09 34.40
N ASN A 637 12.32 -16.89 34.33
CA ASN A 637 13.34 -17.91 34.64
C ASN A 637 13.97 -17.69 36.04
N ASP A 638 13.59 -16.65 36.75
CA ASP A 638 14.17 -16.31 38.04
C ASP A 638 13.29 -16.84 39.20
N SER A 639 13.92 -17.70 40.04
CA SER A 639 13.26 -18.28 41.20
C SER A 639 12.74 -17.25 42.20
N ARG A 640 13.29 -16.03 42.19
CA ARG A 640 12.89 -14.93 43.07
C ARG A 640 11.46 -14.47 42.79
N PHE A 641 11.01 -14.53 41.54
CA PHE A 641 9.67 -14.16 41.13
C PHE A 641 8.68 -15.33 41.08
N ALA A 642 9.14 -16.56 41.33
CA ALA A 642 8.30 -17.76 41.30
C ALA A 642 7.03 -17.68 42.20
N PRO A 643 7.06 -17.03 43.36
CA PRO A 643 5.85 -16.90 44.20
C PRO A 643 4.78 -15.96 43.63
N VAL A 644 5.17 -15.05 42.72
CA VAL A 644 4.30 -14.01 42.15
C VAL A 644 3.80 -14.41 40.76
N LEU A 645 4.48 -15.35 40.10
CA LEU A 645 4.20 -15.82 38.75
C LEU A 645 3.37 -17.10 38.79
N ASP A 646 2.05 -16.98 38.63
CA ASP A 646 1.20 -18.13 38.36
C ASP A 646 1.32 -18.59 36.88
N ASP A 647 0.74 -19.73 36.57
CA ASP A 647 0.82 -20.34 35.24
C ASP A 647 0.07 -19.45 34.20
N ASP A 648 -0.99 -18.75 34.60
CA ASP A 648 -1.77 -17.87 33.73
C ASP A 648 -0.97 -16.63 33.34
N LEU A 649 -0.29 -15.97 34.28
CA LEU A 649 0.54 -14.82 34.02
C LEU A 649 1.76 -15.19 33.16
N ARG A 650 2.36 -16.37 33.40
CA ARG A 650 3.43 -16.90 32.54
C ARG A 650 2.98 -17.09 31.10
N ALA A 651 1.78 -17.66 30.89
CA ALA A 651 1.20 -17.84 29.58
C ALA A 651 0.92 -16.48 28.89
N GLN A 652 0.36 -15.51 29.62
CA GLN A 652 0.09 -14.16 29.11
C GLN A 652 1.38 -13.43 28.69
N ILE A 653 2.43 -13.45 29.50
CA ILE A 653 3.72 -12.82 29.15
C ILE A 653 4.32 -13.48 27.89
N THR A 654 4.26 -14.81 27.79
CA THR A 654 4.80 -15.55 26.64
C THR A 654 4.03 -15.22 25.36
N GLU A 655 2.70 -15.17 25.45
CA GLU A 655 1.84 -14.83 24.32
C GLU A 655 2.01 -13.36 23.90
N ALA A 656 2.05 -12.42 24.84
CA ALA A 656 2.31 -11.01 24.57
C ALA A 656 3.67 -10.80 23.88
N LYS A 657 4.70 -11.56 24.33
CA LYS A 657 6.02 -11.52 23.67
C LYS A 657 5.95 -12.02 22.24
N ARG A 658 5.23 -13.12 21.98
CA ARG A 658 5.05 -13.67 20.64
C ARG A 658 4.35 -12.66 19.72
N GLN A 659 3.25 -12.06 20.18
CA GLN A 659 2.51 -11.05 19.42
C GLN A 659 3.35 -9.81 19.15
N MET A 660 4.09 -9.34 20.15
CA MET A 660 5.02 -8.23 19.99
C MET A 660 6.10 -8.53 18.94
N ASP A 661 6.70 -9.75 18.98
CA ASP A 661 7.74 -10.13 18.02
C ASP A 661 7.20 -10.22 16.59
N GLU A 662 5.96 -10.66 16.42
CA GLU A 662 5.27 -10.67 15.13
C GLU A 662 4.99 -9.23 14.65
N ALA A 663 4.43 -8.37 15.51
CA ALA A 663 4.20 -6.97 15.19
C ALA A 663 5.52 -6.21 14.92
N ALA A 664 6.58 -6.50 15.68
CA ALA A 664 7.89 -5.90 15.46
C ALA A 664 8.47 -6.26 14.09
N LYS A 665 8.32 -7.52 13.64
CA LYS A 665 8.74 -7.96 12.29
C LYS A 665 8.01 -7.23 11.18
N GLN A 666 6.76 -6.82 11.42
CA GLN A 666 5.99 -6.04 10.46
C GLN A 666 6.48 -4.59 10.35
N LEU A 667 7.05 -4.02 11.40
CA LEU A 667 7.48 -2.62 11.42
C LEU A 667 8.99 -2.45 11.24
N ARG A 668 9.80 -3.45 11.61
CA ARG A 668 11.25 -3.37 11.62
C ARG A 668 11.88 -4.59 10.96
N GLY A 669 12.51 -4.37 9.81
CA GLY A 669 13.31 -5.34 9.08
C GLY A 669 14.76 -5.38 9.56
N LYS A 670 15.62 -6.06 8.78
CA LYS A 670 17.04 -6.24 9.12
C LYS A 670 17.83 -4.95 9.05
N ASN A 671 17.64 -4.15 8.01
CA ASN A 671 18.37 -2.89 7.77
C ASN A 671 17.45 -1.67 7.74
N HIS A 672 16.18 -1.88 7.40
CA HIS A 672 15.17 -0.84 7.25
C HIS A 672 14.00 -1.07 8.21
N SER A 673 13.37 0.03 8.60
CA SER A 673 12.09 0.05 9.31
C SER A 673 11.04 0.71 8.44
N ARG A 674 9.77 0.38 8.64
CA ARG A 674 8.67 1.00 7.94
C ARG A 674 7.72 1.73 8.91
N MET A 675 7.23 2.89 8.46
CA MET A 675 6.14 3.62 9.10
C MET A 675 4.93 3.53 8.19
N ILE A 676 3.81 3.11 8.73
CA ILE A 676 2.53 3.03 8.02
C ILE A 676 1.73 4.28 8.37
N LEU A 677 1.38 5.05 7.34
CA LEU A 677 0.59 6.26 7.44
C LEU A 677 -0.79 5.99 6.84
N LEU A 678 -1.83 6.29 7.58
CA LEU A 678 -3.21 6.29 7.09
C LEU A 678 -3.71 7.73 7.08
N THR A 679 -4.15 8.22 5.93
CA THR A 679 -4.66 9.58 5.78
C THR A 679 -6.09 9.56 5.24
N GLU A 680 -6.84 10.63 5.53
CA GLU A 680 -8.19 10.85 5.00
C GLU A 680 -8.18 11.58 3.65
N LEU A 681 -6.99 11.89 3.13
CA LEU A 681 -6.81 12.57 1.86
C LEU A 681 -7.06 11.59 0.70
N SER A 682 -7.64 12.07 -0.39
CA SER A 682 -7.80 11.26 -1.60
C SER A 682 -6.43 10.89 -2.20
N GLU A 683 -6.36 9.78 -2.94
CA GLU A 683 -5.10 9.32 -3.54
C GLU A 683 -4.48 10.35 -4.49
N GLU A 684 -5.30 11.16 -5.15
CA GLU A 684 -4.91 12.20 -6.10
C GLU A 684 -5.68 13.50 -5.82
N SER A 685 -5.02 14.48 -5.21
CA SER A 685 -5.54 15.84 -5.00
C SER A 685 -4.41 16.82 -4.70
N ALA A 686 -4.67 18.12 -4.90
CA ALA A 686 -3.70 19.17 -4.54
C ALA A 686 -3.34 19.19 -3.05
N GLU A 687 -4.25 18.73 -2.19
CA GLU A 687 -4.01 18.62 -0.74
C GLU A 687 -3.06 17.47 -0.44
N THR A 688 -3.21 16.34 -1.15
CA THR A 688 -2.32 15.17 -1.05
C THR A 688 -0.92 15.48 -1.58
N GLU A 689 -0.82 16.17 -2.71
CA GLU A 689 0.45 16.64 -3.26
C GLU A 689 1.21 17.53 -2.26
N ALA A 690 0.51 18.52 -1.68
CA ALA A 690 1.09 19.39 -0.66
C ALA A 690 1.52 18.60 0.59
N PHE A 691 0.74 17.61 1.03
CA PHE A 691 1.07 16.74 2.15
C PHE A 691 2.32 15.88 1.87
N ILE A 692 2.43 15.28 0.69
CA ILE A 692 3.59 14.48 0.30
C ILE A 692 4.86 15.34 0.25
N HIS A 693 4.77 16.54 -0.31
CA HIS A 693 5.88 17.48 -0.36
C HIS A 693 6.35 17.91 1.04
N ASP A 694 5.42 18.24 1.95
CA ASP A 694 5.74 18.57 3.36
C ASP A 694 6.36 17.38 4.09
N LEU A 695 5.86 16.18 3.84
CA LEU A 695 6.41 14.93 4.38
C LEU A 695 7.84 14.69 3.89
N GLN A 696 8.10 14.87 2.60
CA GLN A 696 9.43 14.74 2.00
C GLN A 696 10.41 15.77 2.58
N GLU A 697 9.99 17.03 2.70
CA GLU A 697 10.81 18.10 3.33
C GLU A 697 11.14 17.77 4.80
N THR A 698 10.16 17.25 5.54
CA THR A 698 10.34 16.82 6.93
C THR A 698 11.32 15.62 7.02
N CYS A 699 11.22 14.66 6.11
CA CYS A 699 12.12 13.52 6.04
C CYS A 699 13.56 13.96 5.68
N ASP A 700 13.72 14.82 4.68
CA ASP A 700 15.02 15.36 4.26
C ASP A 700 15.72 16.16 5.38
N ALA A 701 14.95 16.87 6.21
CA ALA A 701 15.46 17.62 7.35
C ALA A 701 15.83 16.75 8.55
N SER A 702 15.15 15.61 8.74
CA SER A 702 15.21 14.82 9.98
C SER A 702 15.96 13.50 9.85
N LEU A 703 15.91 12.84 8.70
CA LEU A 703 16.53 11.55 8.46
C LEU A 703 17.95 11.73 7.91
N SER A 704 18.87 10.89 8.34
CA SER A 704 20.27 10.92 7.91
C SER A 704 20.56 9.92 6.78
N GLY A 705 19.74 8.89 6.65
CA GLY A 705 19.83 7.85 5.65
C GLY A 705 18.90 8.10 4.47
N ARG A 706 18.88 7.14 3.56
CA ARG A 706 17.91 7.12 2.48
C ARG A 706 16.54 6.68 3.00
N TYR A 707 15.51 7.28 2.47
CA TYR A 707 14.15 6.86 2.71
C TYR A 707 13.42 6.66 1.38
N TYR A 708 12.31 5.95 1.43
CA TYR A 708 11.46 5.69 0.27
C TYR A 708 10.00 5.84 0.71
N LEU A 709 9.24 6.57 -0.09
CA LEU A 709 7.81 6.71 0.12
C LEU A 709 7.08 5.77 -0.85
N ILE A 710 6.20 4.93 -0.32
CA ILE A 710 5.50 3.88 -1.06
C ILE A 710 3.99 4.05 -0.84
N GLY A 711 3.20 3.95 -1.92
CA GLY A 711 1.75 4.06 -1.89
C GLY A 711 1.21 4.69 -3.17
N ALA A 712 -0.11 4.62 -3.38
CA ALA A 712 -0.75 5.13 -4.59
C ALA A 712 -0.44 6.62 -4.81
N SER A 713 -0.56 7.44 -3.77
CA SER A 713 -0.27 8.88 -3.85
C SER A 713 1.21 9.19 -4.10
N ALA A 714 2.13 8.39 -3.54
CA ALA A 714 3.55 8.55 -3.83
C ALA A 714 3.88 8.21 -5.29
N MET A 715 3.18 7.23 -5.87
CA MET A 715 3.27 6.90 -7.29
C MET A 715 2.76 8.06 -8.16
N VAL A 716 1.62 8.64 -7.80
CA VAL A 716 1.06 9.80 -8.50
C VAL A 716 2.03 10.98 -8.50
N ASP A 717 2.59 11.33 -7.35
CA ASP A 717 3.56 12.41 -7.19
C ASP A 717 4.81 12.18 -8.09
N GLU A 718 5.36 10.97 -8.09
CA GLU A 718 6.52 10.63 -8.93
C GLU A 718 6.18 10.68 -10.43
N MET A 719 4.97 10.26 -10.82
CA MET A 719 4.47 10.36 -12.18
C MET A 719 4.31 11.80 -12.62
N GLU A 720 3.70 12.64 -11.79
CA GLU A 720 3.43 14.04 -12.09
C GLU A 720 4.72 14.85 -12.29
N GLN A 721 5.69 14.68 -11.39
CA GLN A 721 6.99 15.35 -11.49
C GLN A 721 7.75 15.04 -12.78
N GLY A 722 7.59 13.83 -13.35
CA GLY A 722 8.22 13.39 -14.58
C GLY A 722 7.47 13.74 -15.86
N PHE A 723 6.15 13.90 -15.77
CA PHE A 723 5.24 13.86 -16.92
C PHE A 723 5.45 14.96 -17.96
N ASP A 724 5.59 16.21 -17.56
CA ASP A 724 5.78 17.33 -18.49
C ASP A 724 7.02 17.17 -19.37
N ARG A 725 8.12 16.70 -18.76
CA ARG A 725 9.35 16.43 -19.49
C ARG A 725 9.17 15.27 -20.45
N GLU A 726 8.49 14.24 -20.01
CA GLU A 726 8.23 13.04 -20.81
C GLU A 726 7.33 13.36 -22.00
N LEU A 727 6.25 14.08 -21.81
CA LEU A 727 5.35 14.54 -22.86
C LEU A 727 6.12 15.35 -23.90
N LEU A 728 6.96 16.30 -23.48
CA LEU A 728 7.79 17.09 -24.39
C LEU A 728 8.74 16.22 -25.21
N VAL A 729 9.42 15.26 -24.56
CA VAL A 729 10.39 14.37 -25.24
C VAL A 729 9.68 13.50 -26.28
N ILE A 730 8.56 12.88 -25.90
CA ILE A 730 7.77 12.02 -26.81
C ILE A 730 7.22 12.82 -27.97
N THR A 731 6.64 14.01 -27.71
CA THR A 731 6.15 14.93 -28.76
C THR A 731 7.25 15.29 -29.76
N LEU A 732 8.42 15.70 -29.27
CA LEU A 732 9.53 16.08 -30.14
C LEU A 732 10.10 14.92 -30.93
N LEU A 733 10.26 13.73 -30.31
CA LEU A 733 10.74 12.52 -30.99
C LEU A 733 9.75 12.04 -32.04
N THR A 734 8.47 12.04 -31.73
CA THR A 734 7.41 11.65 -32.67
C THR A 734 7.35 12.62 -33.84
N ALA A 735 7.33 13.92 -33.60
CA ALA A 735 7.34 14.94 -34.63
C ALA A 735 8.60 14.84 -35.54
N ALA A 736 9.78 14.67 -34.94
CA ALA A 736 11.04 14.56 -35.67
C ALA A 736 11.12 13.27 -36.50
N SER A 737 10.70 12.13 -35.96
CA SER A 737 10.71 10.85 -36.65
C SER A 737 9.75 10.85 -37.84
N ILE A 738 8.54 11.35 -37.66
CA ILE A 738 7.55 11.49 -38.72
C ILE A 738 8.00 12.52 -39.76
N PHE A 739 8.57 13.64 -39.32
CA PHE A 739 9.16 14.63 -40.21
C PHE A 739 10.21 13.99 -41.15
N LEU A 740 11.10 13.18 -40.56
CA LEU A 740 12.17 12.48 -41.29
C LEU A 740 11.58 11.49 -42.31
N VAL A 741 10.63 10.63 -41.92
CA VAL A 741 9.97 9.65 -42.80
C VAL A 741 9.29 10.35 -43.97
N VAL A 742 8.54 11.42 -43.70
CA VAL A 742 7.84 12.18 -44.75
C VAL A 742 8.81 12.96 -45.63
N ALA A 743 9.90 13.52 -45.04
CA ALA A 743 10.95 14.20 -45.82
C ALA A 743 11.65 13.27 -46.79
N LEU A 744 11.95 12.04 -46.39
CA LEU A 744 12.51 10.99 -47.25
C LEU A 744 11.53 10.59 -48.36
N THR A 745 10.24 10.46 -48.05
CA THR A 745 9.20 10.10 -49.02
C THR A 745 9.00 11.18 -50.07
N PHE A 746 8.90 12.44 -49.67
CA PHE A 746 8.63 13.55 -50.58
C PHE A 746 9.91 14.23 -51.14
N ARG A 747 11.08 13.95 -50.57
CA ARG A 747 12.34 14.64 -50.89
C ARG A 747 12.19 16.17 -50.82
N SER A 748 11.54 16.65 -49.79
CA SER A 748 11.19 18.03 -49.50
C SER A 748 11.17 18.27 -48.00
N LEU A 749 11.65 19.39 -47.52
CA LEU A 749 11.60 19.79 -46.11
C LEU A 749 10.35 20.60 -45.74
N ALA A 750 9.78 21.33 -46.73
CA ALA A 750 8.61 22.18 -46.47
C ALA A 750 7.31 21.38 -46.29
N ILE A 751 7.14 20.28 -47.01
CA ILE A 751 5.93 19.45 -46.91
C ILE A 751 5.80 18.79 -45.54
N PRO A 752 6.84 18.06 -45.03
CA PRO A 752 6.80 17.49 -43.68
C PRO A 752 6.52 18.54 -42.61
N ALA A 753 7.19 19.72 -42.68
CA ALA A 753 6.97 20.78 -41.68
C ALA A 753 5.52 21.23 -41.62
N LEU A 754 4.87 21.43 -42.80
CA LEU A 754 3.46 21.79 -42.83
C LEU A 754 2.54 20.67 -42.36
N LEU A 755 2.81 19.42 -42.72
CA LEU A 755 1.99 18.28 -42.33
C LEU A 755 2.08 18.04 -40.80
N VAL A 756 3.28 18.06 -40.21
CA VAL A 756 3.48 17.92 -38.78
C VAL A 756 2.75 19.06 -38.01
N LEU A 757 2.87 20.33 -38.48
CA LEU A 757 2.16 21.45 -37.87
C LEU A 757 0.62 21.29 -37.91
N ILE A 758 0.09 20.76 -39.02
CA ILE A 758 -1.36 20.55 -39.15
C ILE A 758 -1.84 19.45 -38.19
N VAL A 759 -1.09 18.37 -38.11
CA VAL A 759 -1.44 17.27 -37.20
C VAL A 759 -1.30 17.69 -35.75
N GLN A 760 -0.23 18.40 -35.39
CA GLN A 760 -0.04 18.95 -34.05
C GLN A 760 -1.19 19.89 -33.64
N CYS A 761 -1.68 20.72 -34.58
CA CYS A 761 -2.90 21.50 -34.32
C CYS A 761 -4.11 20.61 -34.01
N GLY A 762 -4.25 19.50 -34.69
CA GLY A 762 -5.28 18.48 -34.42
C GLY A 762 -5.17 17.90 -33.02
N VAL A 763 -3.95 17.56 -32.59
CA VAL A 763 -3.70 17.06 -31.22
C VAL A 763 -4.12 18.12 -30.18
N PHE A 764 -3.63 19.36 -30.32
CA PHE A 764 -3.98 20.41 -29.38
C PHE A 764 -5.49 20.67 -29.27
N LEU A 765 -6.20 20.66 -30.41
CA LEU A 765 -7.64 20.84 -30.41
C LEU A 765 -8.39 19.66 -29.80
N THR A 766 -7.89 18.41 -29.96
CA THR A 766 -8.51 17.24 -29.37
C THR A 766 -8.39 17.27 -27.84
N VAL A 767 -7.20 17.57 -27.32
CA VAL A 767 -6.97 17.71 -25.89
C VAL A 767 -7.80 18.88 -25.32
N SER A 768 -7.74 20.05 -25.96
CA SER A 768 -8.53 21.22 -25.53
C SER A 768 -10.04 20.97 -25.52
N ALA A 769 -10.54 20.15 -26.44
CA ALA A 769 -11.96 19.82 -26.46
C ALA A 769 -12.39 19.04 -25.22
N VAL A 770 -11.56 18.10 -24.75
CA VAL A 770 -11.84 17.33 -23.52
C VAL A 770 -11.95 18.30 -22.34
N GLY A 771 -10.97 19.18 -22.15
CA GLY A 771 -10.99 20.18 -21.09
C GLY A 771 -12.17 21.17 -21.19
N ALA A 772 -12.53 21.63 -22.39
CA ALA A 772 -13.66 22.51 -22.62
C ALA A 772 -15.02 21.92 -22.22
N PHE A 773 -15.16 20.58 -22.25
CA PHE A 773 -16.33 19.87 -21.77
C PHE A 773 -16.23 19.47 -20.28
N GLY A 774 -15.21 19.98 -19.54
CA GLY A 774 -15.02 19.67 -18.12
C GLY A 774 -14.49 18.27 -17.85
N GLY A 775 -13.97 17.58 -18.88
CA GLY A 775 -13.35 16.25 -18.73
C GLY A 775 -11.90 16.35 -18.30
N SER A 776 -11.44 15.32 -17.59
CA SER A 776 -10.02 15.02 -17.35
C SER A 776 -9.52 13.97 -18.35
N MET A 777 -8.21 13.91 -18.52
CA MET A 777 -7.58 12.92 -19.39
C MET A 777 -6.53 12.12 -18.62
N TYR A 778 -6.63 10.81 -18.69
CA TYR A 778 -5.64 9.93 -18.11
C TYR A 778 -4.27 10.15 -18.81
N TYR A 779 -3.21 10.31 -18.01
CA TYR A 779 -1.88 10.71 -18.52
C TYR A 779 -1.37 9.83 -19.67
N LEU A 780 -1.57 8.51 -19.53
CA LEU A 780 -1.17 7.53 -20.54
C LEU A 780 -1.99 7.66 -21.81
N ALA A 781 -3.30 7.95 -21.68
CA ALA A 781 -4.17 8.18 -22.83
C ALA A 781 -3.74 9.43 -23.60
N LEU A 782 -3.24 10.48 -22.93
CA LEU A 782 -2.71 11.67 -23.57
C LEU A 782 -1.50 11.33 -24.47
N LEU A 783 -0.54 10.57 -23.95
CA LEU A 783 0.65 10.14 -24.71
C LEU A 783 0.30 9.22 -25.88
N ILE A 784 -0.63 8.28 -25.68
CA ILE A 784 -1.13 7.38 -26.72
C ILE A 784 -1.82 8.17 -27.83
N VAL A 785 -2.73 9.08 -27.47
CA VAL A 785 -3.49 9.91 -28.42
C VAL A 785 -2.54 10.77 -29.23
N GLU A 786 -1.52 11.36 -28.61
CA GLU A 786 -0.51 12.14 -29.33
C GLU A 786 0.24 11.30 -30.37
N CYS A 787 0.79 10.16 -29.97
CA CYS A 787 1.53 9.28 -30.88
C CYS A 787 0.65 8.74 -32.02
N ILE A 788 -0.59 8.36 -31.69
CA ILE A 788 -1.53 7.83 -32.70
C ILE A 788 -1.97 8.92 -33.67
N LEU A 789 -2.40 10.09 -33.17
CA LEU A 789 -2.82 11.20 -34.02
C LEU A 789 -1.68 11.65 -34.95
N MET A 790 -0.46 11.77 -34.40
CA MET A 790 0.71 12.14 -35.17
C MET A 790 1.03 11.08 -36.24
N GLY A 791 0.98 9.78 -35.90
CA GLY A 791 1.31 8.69 -36.81
C GLY A 791 0.25 8.38 -37.86
N ALA A 792 -1.01 8.33 -37.47
CA ALA A 792 -2.11 7.87 -38.34
C ALA A 792 -2.76 8.98 -39.15
N THR A 793 -2.92 10.21 -38.60
CA THR A 793 -3.62 11.28 -39.34
C THR A 793 -2.76 11.94 -40.40
N ILE A 794 -1.43 11.87 -40.29
CA ILE A 794 -0.53 12.42 -41.30
C ILE A 794 -0.69 11.73 -42.64
N ASP A 795 -1.17 10.51 -42.66
CA ASP A 795 -1.37 9.68 -43.86
C ASP A 795 -2.34 10.30 -44.84
N TYR A 796 -3.40 10.91 -44.36
CA TYR A 796 -4.36 11.66 -45.18
C TYR A 796 -3.69 12.89 -45.82
N GLY A 797 -2.81 13.55 -45.07
CA GLY A 797 -2.00 14.66 -45.59
C GLY A 797 -1.01 14.18 -46.67
N ILE A 798 -0.36 13.04 -46.49
CA ILE A 798 0.53 12.43 -47.46
C ILE A 798 -0.22 12.06 -48.75
N LEU A 799 -1.39 11.43 -48.61
CA LEU A 799 -2.22 11.01 -49.75
C LEU A 799 -2.66 12.22 -50.57
N TYR A 800 -3.24 13.24 -49.92
CA TYR A 800 -3.69 14.47 -50.56
C TYR A 800 -2.53 15.18 -51.25
N THR A 801 -1.41 15.34 -50.55
CA THR A 801 -0.20 16.01 -51.08
C THR A 801 0.40 15.27 -52.29
N SER A 802 0.38 13.95 -52.28
CA SER A 802 0.83 13.12 -53.39
C SER A 802 0.00 13.36 -54.64
N TYR A 803 -1.36 13.29 -54.54
CA TYR A 803 -2.27 13.64 -55.62
C TYR A 803 -2.09 15.09 -56.11
N TYR A 804 -1.94 16.03 -55.21
CA TYR A 804 -1.69 17.42 -55.56
C TYR A 804 -0.38 17.59 -56.37
N ARG A 805 0.71 16.97 -55.94
CA ARG A 805 2.00 17.04 -56.66
C ARG A 805 1.94 16.41 -58.02
N GLU A 806 1.24 15.30 -58.21
CA GLU A 806 1.03 14.65 -59.48
C GLU A 806 0.24 15.57 -60.41
N MET A 807 -0.88 16.09 -59.98
CA MET A 807 -1.74 16.98 -60.78
C MET A 807 -1.06 18.33 -61.04
N ARG A 808 -0.26 18.81 -60.12
CA ARG A 808 0.48 20.12 -60.27
C ARG A 808 1.51 20.10 -61.40
N ARG A 809 1.98 18.91 -61.78
CA ARG A 809 2.87 18.73 -62.97
C ARG A 809 2.13 18.93 -64.31
N LEU A 810 0.82 18.72 -64.27
CA LEU A 810 -0.01 18.69 -65.48
C LEU A 810 -0.86 19.96 -65.67
N MET A 811 -1.20 20.62 -64.57
CA MET A 811 -2.18 21.72 -64.59
C MET A 811 -1.86 22.86 -63.59
N GLY A 812 -2.60 23.95 -63.67
CA GLY A 812 -2.49 25.13 -62.80
C GLY A 812 -2.85 24.83 -61.33
N VAL A 813 -2.42 25.69 -60.39
CA VAL A 813 -2.59 25.50 -58.94
C VAL A 813 -4.05 25.23 -58.57
N ARG A 814 -4.97 26.07 -59.07
CA ARG A 814 -6.41 25.98 -58.77
C ARG A 814 -7.03 24.67 -59.28
N GLU A 815 -6.65 24.27 -60.45
CA GLU A 815 -7.15 23.02 -61.08
C GLU A 815 -6.56 21.82 -60.41
N ALA A 816 -5.25 21.83 -60.08
CA ALA A 816 -4.58 20.78 -59.36
C ALA A 816 -5.16 20.56 -57.97
N LEU A 817 -5.51 21.62 -57.22
CA LEU A 817 -6.20 21.51 -55.96
C LEU A 817 -7.57 20.80 -56.12
N ALA A 818 -8.38 21.24 -57.08
CA ALA A 818 -9.69 20.61 -57.34
C ALA A 818 -9.59 19.17 -57.77
N ALA A 819 -8.55 18.81 -58.52
CA ALA A 819 -8.28 17.43 -58.96
C ALA A 819 -7.80 16.56 -57.82
N ALA A 820 -6.92 17.08 -56.93
CA ALA A 820 -6.47 16.39 -55.73
C ALA A 820 -7.64 16.09 -54.78
N TYR A 821 -8.51 17.05 -54.54
CA TYR A 821 -9.75 16.81 -53.78
C TYR A 821 -10.59 15.68 -54.32
N ARG A 822 -10.77 15.60 -55.65
CA ARG A 822 -11.53 14.52 -56.27
C ARG A 822 -10.87 13.17 -56.12
N GLY A 823 -9.52 13.12 -56.23
CA GLY A 823 -8.76 11.89 -56.14
C GLY A 823 -8.65 11.30 -54.74
N SER A 824 -8.58 12.16 -53.70
CA SER A 824 -8.34 11.78 -52.31
C SER A 824 -9.60 11.73 -51.43
N ILE A 825 -10.69 12.43 -51.77
CA ILE A 825 -11.84 12.66 -50.87
C ILE A 825 -12.54 11.36 -50.41
N HIS A 826 -12.60 10.34 -51.28
CA HIS A 826 -13.23 9.07 -50.90
C HIS A 826 -12.40 8.24 -49.91
N THR A 827 -11.18 8.70 -49.66
CA THR A 827 -10.27 8.02 -48.73
C THR A 827 -10.03 8.87 -47.49
N VAL A 828 -10.21 10.20 -47.60
CA VAL A 828 -9.99 11.18 -46.51
C VAL A 828 -11.26 11.47 -45.70
N LEU A 829 -12.45 11.37 -46.33
CA LEU A 829 -13.77 11.48 -45.68
C LEU A 829 -14.37 10.10 -45.45
#